data_c73ddf0809ca661c2332db973ec97ae6
#
_entry.id   c73ddf0809ca661c2332db973ec97ae6
#
_cell.length_a   1.000
_cell.length_b   1.000
_cell.length_c   1.000
_cell.angle_alpha   90.00
_cell.angle_beta   90.00
_cell.angle_gamma   90.00
#
_symmetry.space_group_name_H-M   'P 1'
#
loop_
_entity.id
_entity.type
_entity.pdbx_description
1 polymer ?
#
loop_
_entity_poly.entity_id
_entity_poly.type
_entity_poly.pdbx_seq_one_letter_code
_entity_poly.pdbx_strand_id
1 'polypeptide(L)'
;MKKELKDLNKHGFNSIQAAEIKAYQELIDAQQALHANPRDERLATVEKEASNQYKQKQEIYVQFLKQKAKCHWLKEGDSNTKLFYRSIKQRRLRNNIYAIRDMTGVLKDSPGDIAEAFQQYYAQLLGTSMQDREKVQSSNLEAGPLLNDDQRQKLLGDPTVEEVKAAMFSIKGDKSPGLDGFGSFFFQDNWDIVGKEVYKAVSSFFNSGKILKELNTTFLTLIPKVNCPRDVSEFRPIACCNTVYKCITKILCSRLKNILPDIIAENQGAFVHGRFIVHNIMVCQDLVRRYGRKNTGPSCMIKLDLRKAYDTVKWDFVREMLLGLNFPHQFTEWVMECISTPMFSLILNGTPHGFFKSKRGLRQGDPLSPLIFVLCMEYLLRTMRKMTEDKQFKFHPRCKAMALTHLCFADDLILCCKGEPYSIQEILNNFHHFSKVAGLTANNSKTKVYSCGMKEEVINNIIEQSGFKKGSLPFKYLGVPICSKRISVSQCEKLIEQMTARISTWSSKNLSFAGRSQLINSVLLSIHQYWAQVFVLPVSVLRNIEQICRAFLWSGVWYSTAPGYISWENVCKEKKVGGLGYRDIQKWNIATMARHVWAVANKQDNLWVKWIHSVYIKKGDWWGYEPPKDGSWYWRKVCETKRVLIHAGLKDTLLNMRRFSVKAIYQQLITNQEKVFWASNIWSRYNVPKHSFCLWLAVQQRLPTADRLTKWGAQMQTTCGLCGTGQESSEHLFFQCPFSREVLEDLKSWLNSRNTQQNIQGICKWINRRSKQAKVERAAWNLALSAATYHIWQNKNAVQHGKPKQGREHVVAQVKFQICQRLQLINVTKLSSREKNLIDCLNSS
;
A
#
# COMPACT_ATOMS: atom_id res chain seq x y z
N MET A 1 2.72 -35.28 -1.23
CA MET A 1 3.13 -33.84 -1.37
C MET A 1 3.30 -33.11 -0.01
N LYS A 2 2.27 -32.94 0.87
CA LYS A 2 2.46 -32.20 2.16
C LYS A 2 3.46 -32.85 3.09
N LYS A 3 3.50 -34.18 3.18
CA LYS A 3 4.45 -34.95 3.97
C LYS A 3 5.86 -34.79 3.40
N GLU A 4 6.05 -35.00 2.11
CA GLU A 4 7.33 -34.85 1.42
C GLU A 4 7.90 -33.42 1.51
N LEU A 5 7.04 -32.40 1.37
CA LEU A 5 7.46 -31.00 1.57
C LEU A 5 7.82 -30.69 3.03
N LYS A 6 7.15 -31.33 4.00
CA LYS A 6 7.55 -31.25 5.42
C LYS A 6 8.88 -31.92 5.66
N ASP A 7 9.09 -33.09 5.07
CA ASP A 7 10.35 -33.84 5.21
C ASP A 7 11.50 -33.10 4.53
N LEU A 8 11.26 -32.53 3.32
CA LEU A 8 12.21 -31.65 2.64
C LEU A 8 12.54 -30.41 3.50
N ASN A 9 11.53 -29.78 4.11
CA ASN A 9 11.75 -28.64 5.01
C ASN A 9 12.53 -29.03 6.26
N LYS A 10 12.24 -30.20 6.84
CA LYS A 10 12.92 -30.73 8.02
C LYS A 10 14.40 -31.02 7.75
N HIS A 11 14.73 -31.58 6.60
CA HIS A 11 16.10 -31.96 6.24
C HIS A 11 16.90 -30.84 5.52
N GLY A 12 16.21 -29.94 4.76
CA GLY A 12 16.86 -28.94 3.94
C GLY A 12 16.75 -27.48 4.38
N PHE A 13 15.63 -27.12 5.08
CA PHE A 13 15.28 -25.71 5.32
C PHE A 13 14.93 -25.39 6.78
N ASN A 14 14.88 -26.38 7.66
CA ASN A 14 14.48 -26.17 9.07
C ASN A 14 15.48 -25.30 9.87
N SER A 15 16.71 -25.21 9.37
CA SER A 15 17.80 -24.48 10.01
C SER A 15 18.53 -23.52 9.07
N ILE A 16 17.79 -22.76 8.25
CA ILE A 16 18.37 -21.81 7.28
C ILE A 16 19.41 -20.88 7.93
N GLN A 17 19.17 -20.44 9.16
CA GLN A 17 20.10 -19.60 9.92
C GLN A 17 21.35 -20.39 10.34
N ALA A 18 21.18 -21.62 10.83
CA ALA A 18 22.31 -22.46 11.21
C ALA A 18 23.15 -22.87 9.99
N ALA A 19 22.51 -23.13 8.85
CA ALA A 19 23.19 -23.42 7.59
C ALA A 19 24.02 -22.22 7.07
N GLU A 20 23.51 -20.98 7.25
CA GLU A 20 24.25 -19.78 6.89
C GLU A 20 25.45 -19.57 7.83
N ILE A 21 25.25 -19.73 9.14
CA ILE A 21 26.34 -19.62 10.14
C ILE A 21 27.41 -20.68 9.88
N LYS A 22 27.05 -21.93 9.57
CA LYS A 22 27.98 -23.01 9.28
C LYS A 22 28.80 -22.69 8.02
N ALA A 23 28.14 -22.29 6.93
CA ALA A 23 28.82 -21.92 5.70
C ALA A 23 29.74 -20.69 5.85
N TYR A 24 29.39 -19.78 6.76
CA TYR A 24 30.27 -18.66 7.14
C TYR A 24 31.52 -19.13 7.86
N GLN A 25 31.41 -20.09 8.80
CA GLN A 25 32.56 -20.65 9.50
C GLN A 25 33.46 -21.41 8.56
N GLU A 26 32.90 -22.26 7.66
CA GLU A 26 33.66 -22.99 6.64
C GLU A 26 34.45 -22.04 5.71
N LEU A 27 33.86 -20.88 5.34
CA LEU A 27 34.57 -19.84 4.58
C LEU A 27 35.72 -19.22 5.39
N ILE A 28 35.52 -18.92 6.66
CA ILE A 28 36.57 -18.34 7.54
C ILE A 28 37.73 -19.35 7.65
N ASP A 29 37.43 -20.62 7.90
CA ASP A 29 38.43 -21.69 8.02
C ASP A 29 39.25 -21.86 6.72
N ALA A 30 38.56 -21.86 5.56
CA ALA A 30 39.19 -21.92 4.26
C ALA A 30 40.08 -20.68 3.97
N GLN A 31 39.63 -19.46 4.38
CA GLN A 31 40.41 -18.24 4.25
C GLN A 31 41.65 -18.26 5.14
N GLN A 32 41.54 -18.78 6.35
CA GLN A 32 42.71 -18.93 7.26
C GLN A 32 43.74 -19.94 6.71
N ALA A 33 43.27 -21.07 6.18
CA ALA A 33 44.17 -22.05 5.53
C ALA A 33 44.89 -21.47 4.31
N LEU A 34 44.19 -20.75 3.44
CA LEU A 34 44.80 -20.08 2.29
C LEU A 34 45.77 -18.97 2.71
N HIS A 35 45.47 -18.24 3.80
CA HIS A 35 46.34 -17.20 4.35
C HIS A 35 47.68 -17.78 4.91
N ALA A 36 47.60 -19.00 5.47
CA ALA A 36 48.79 -19.71 5.92
C ALA A 36 49.70 -20.19 4.72
N ASN A 37 49.09 -20.55 3.59
CA ASN A 37 49.77 -21.01 2.38
C ASN A 37 49.25 -20.33 1.09
N PRO A 38 49.60 -19.05 0.84
CA PRO A 38 48.99 -18.23 -0.20
C PRO A 38 49.23 -18.69 -1.66
N ARG A 39 50.20 -19.58 -1.89
CA ARG A 39 50.57 -20.10 -3.24
C ARG A 39 49.94 -21.45 -3.55
N ASP A 40 49.19 -22.04 -2.63
CA ASP A 40 48.53 -23.32 -2.86
C ASP A 40 47.22 -23.16 -3.66
N GLU A 41 47.23 -23.60 -4.93
CA GLU A 41 46.09 -23.54 -5.84
C GLU A 41 44.90 -24.39 -5.37
N ARG A 42 45.15 -25.48 -4.61
CA ARG A 42 44.08 -26.32 -4.04
C ARG A 42 43.33 -25.56 -2.93
N LEU A 43 44.06 -24.89 -2.07
CA LEU A 43 43.45 -24.07 -1.01
C LEU A 43 42.69 -22.86 -1.59
N ALA A 44 43.17 -22.27 -2.68
CA ALA A 44 42.44 -21.21 -3.40
C ALA A 44 41.13 -21.74 -4.01
N THR A 45 41.12 -22.97 -4.51
CA THR A 45 39.89 -23.61 -5.03
C THR A 45 38.88 -23.89 -3.90
N VAL A 46 39.36 -24.43 -2.76
CA VAL A 46 38.50 -24.67 -1.56
C VAL A 46 37.89 -23.38 -1.04
N GLU A 47 38.68 -22.28 -0.95
CA GLU A 47 38.14 -20.96 -0.52
C GLU A 47 37.08 -20.46 -1.49
N LYS A 48 37.32 -20.61 -2.81
CA LYS A 48 36.37 -20.19 -3.85
C LYS A 48 35.05 -20.97 -3.74
N GLU A 49 35.09 -22.25 -3.48
CA GLU A 49 33.92 -23.11 -3.29
C GLU A 49 33.18 -22.73 -2.01
N ALA A 50 33.87 -22.59 -0.87
CA ALA A 50 33.28 -22.16 0.41
C ALA A 50 32.65 -20.77 0.29
N SER A 51 33.30 -19.83 -0.41
CA SER A 51 32.77 -18.50 -0.70
C SER A 51 31.47 -18.55 -1.50
N ASN A 52 31.37 -19.40 -2.52
CA ASN A 52 30.16 -19.57 -3.31
C ASN A 52 29.02 -20.21 -2.51
N GLN A 53 29.32 -21.23 -1.69
CA GLN A 53 28.33 -21.85 -0.80
C GLN A 53 27.80 -20.87 0.23
N TYR A 54 28.66 -20.10 0.88
CA TYR A 54 28.22 -19.06 1.83
C TYR A 54 27.31 -18.02 1.16
N LYS A 55 27.66 -17.52 -0.03
CA LYS A 55 26.82 -16.58 -0.78
C LYS A 55 25.43 -17.14 -1.03
N GLN A 56 25.34 -18.38 -1.51
CA GLN A 56 24.05 -19.03 -1.77
C GLN A 56 23.21 -19.17 -0.49
N LYS A 57 23.81 -19.61 0.62
CA LYS A 57 23.12 -19.74 1.90
C LYS A 57 22.70 -18.38 2.47
N GLN A 58 23.55 -17.35 2.33
CA GLN A 58 23.23 -15.98 2.73
C GLN A 58 22.05 -15.38 1.94
N GLU A 59 22.01 -15.58 0.63
CA GLU A 59 20.87 -15.11 -0.20
C GLU A 59 19.55 -15.75 0.22
N ILE A 60 19.53 -17.06 0.42
CA ILE A 60 18.37 -17.80 0.92
C ILE A 60 17.92 -17.24 2.28
N TYR A 61 18.87 -17.01 3.19
CA TYR A 61 18.58 -16.46 4.52
C TYR A 61 18.01 -15.03 4.46
N VAL A 62 18.58 -14.17 3.63
CA VAL A 62 18.08 -12.80 3.43
C VAL A 62 16.68 -12.80 2.82
N GLN A 63 16.39 -13.66 1.85
CA GLN A 63 15.05 -13.80 1.27
C GLN A 63 14.03 -14.27 2.30
N PHE A 64 14.38 -15.25 3.13
CA PHE A 64 13.55 -15.72 4.23
C PHE A 64 13.24 -14.60 5.24
N LEU A 65 14.24 -13.79 5.62
CA LEU A 65 14.02 -12.65 6.51
C LEU A 65 13.15 -11.56 5.87
N LYS A 66 13.35 -11.27 4.58
CA LYS A 66 12.51 -10.32 3.83
C LYS A 66 11.05 -10.76 3.81
N GLN A 67 10.80 -12.03 3.55
CA GLN A 67 9.45 -12.62 3.56
C GLN A 67 8.81 -12.53 4.94
N LYS A 68 9.50 -12.96 6.00
CA LYS A 68 9.02 -12.87 7.40
C LYS A 68 8.78 -11.43 7.85
N ALA A 69 9.65 -10.51 7.47
CA ALA A 69 9.50 -9.09 7.80
C ALA A 69 8.41 -8.41 6.97
N LYS A 70 7.90 -9.03 5.89
CA LYS A 70 7.00 -8.41 4.89
C LYS A 70 7.51 -7.08 4.36
N CYS A 71 8.83 -6.96 4.19
CA CYS A 71 9.52 -5.76 3.71
C CYS A 71 9.76 -5.84 2.19
N HIS A 72 8.69 -5.95 1.39
CA HIS A 72 8.77 -6.08 -0.08
C HIS A 72 9.29 -4.81 -0.78
N TRP A 73 9.38 -3.69 -0.07
CA TRP A 73 9.86 -2.41 -0.59
C TRP A 73 11.40 -2.30 -0.67
N LEU A 74 12.13 -3.15 0.05
CA LEU A 74 13.58 -3.26 -0.06
C LEU A 74 13.93 -4.15 -1.27
N LYS A 75 13.84 -3.58 -2.47
CA LYS A 75 14.44 -4.18 -3.66
C LYS A 75 15.92 -3.89 -3.60
N GLU A 76 16.75 -4.92 -3.53
CA GLU A 76 18.20 -4.94 -3.74
C GLU A 76 19.03 -3.80 -3.10
N GLY A 77 20.08 -4.12 -2.38
CA GLY A 77 21.17 -3.22 -2.02
C GLY A 77 21.45 -3.00 -0.53
N ASP A 78 20.49 -3.10 0.36
CA ASP A 78 20.74 -3.12 1.80
C ASP A 78 20.42 -4.52 2.33
N SER A 79 21.44 -5.36 2.48
CA SER A 79 21.37 -6.64 3.20
C SER A 79 21.23 -6.44 4.72
N ASN A 80 20.33 -5.54 5.13
CA ASN A 80 20.21 -5.11 6.51
C ASN A 80 19.37 -6.09 7.33
N THR A 81 19.96 -7.22 7.65
CA THR A 81 19.37 -8.27 8.48
C THR A 81 18.85 -7.72 9.82
N LYS A 82 19.53 -6.74 10.42
CA LYS A 82 19.12 -6.08 11.69
C LYS A 82 17.76 -5.38 11.56
N LEU A 83 17.46 -4.74 10.43
CA LEU A 83 16.17 -4.11 10.18
C LEU A 83 15.04 -5.16 10.12
N PHE A 84 15.29 -6.27 9.42
CA PHE A 84 14.32 -7.37 9.32
C PHE A 84 14.04 -8.00 10.68
N TYR A 85 15.07 -8.29 11.47
CA TYR A 85 14.92 -8.81 12.83
C TYR A 85 14.13 -7.88 13.74
N ARG A 86 14.43 -6.59 13.73
CA ARG A 86 13.68 -5.61 14.52
C ARG A 86 12.22 -5.53 14.09
N SER A 87 11.94 -5.51 12.80
CA SER A 87 10.57 -5.49 12.27
C SER A 87 9.79 -6.74 12.67
N ILE A 88 10.43 -7.93 12.64
CA ILE A 88 9.84 -9.19 13.05
C ILE A 88 9.58 -9.17 14.57
N LYS A 89 10.59 -8.76 15.38
CA LYS A 89 10.49 -8.68 16.85
C LYS A 89 9.38 -7.71 17.28
N GLN A 90 9.36 -6.49 16.72
CA GLN A 90 8.31 -5.50 17.02
C GLN A 90 6.91 -6.01 16.65
N ARG A 91 6.77 -6.70 15.51
CA ARG A 91 5.48 -7.28 15.10
C ARG A 91 5.04 -8.39 16.08
N ARG A 92 5.95 -9.27 16.49
CA ARG A 92 5.66 -10.32 17.49
C ARG A 92 5.22 -9.69 18.81
N LEU A 93 5.99 -8.74 19.36
CA LEU A 93 5.65 -8.04 20.60
C LEU A 93 4.29 -7.34 20.54
N ARG A 94 3.97 -6.71 19.40
CA ARG A 94 2.70 -6.01 19.20
C ARG A 94 1.51 -6.96 19.06
N ASN A 95 1.70 -8.13 18.47
CA ASN A 95 0.61 -9.05 18.14
C ASN A 95 0.45 -10.16 19.18
N ASN A 96 1.43 -10.39 20.05
CA ASN A 96 1.31 -11.34 21.13
C ASN A 96 0.33 -10.82 22.19
N ILE A 97 -0.53 -11.72 22.65
CA ILE A 97 -1.53 -11.46 23.69
C ILE A 97 -1.03 -12.14 24.95
N TYR A 98 -0.68 -11.35 25.96
CA TYR A 98 -0.14 -11.84 27.24
C TYR A 98 -1.19 -11.87 28.34
N ALA A 99 -2.16 -10.97 28.28
CA ALA A 99 -3.30 -10.90 29.17
C ALA A 99 -4.48 -10.25 28.46
N ILE A 100 -5.72 -10.63 28.81
CA ILE A 100 -6.93 -10.08 28.23
C ILE A 100 -8.09 -10.18 29.23
N ARG A 101 -9.04 -9.24 29.18
CA ARG A 101 -10.31 -9.37 29.90
C ARG A 101 -11.30 -10.12 29.03
N ASP A 102 -11.96 -11.10 29.65
CA ASP A 102 -13.05 -11.85 29.05
C ASP A 102 -14.33 -11.00 28.95
N MET A 103 -15.45 -11.61 28.56
CA MET A 103 -16.74 -10.91 28.41
C MET A 103 -17.34 -10.47 29.75
N THR A 104 -16.92 -11.07 30.87
CA THR A 104 -17.37 -10.74 32.23
C THR A 104 -16.47 -9.68 32.88
N GLY A 105 -15.38 -9.26 32.19
CA GLY A 105 -14.40 -8.28 32.70
C GLY A 105 -13.28 -8.90 33.53
N VAL A 106 -13.24 -10.23 33.67
CA VAL A 106 -12.20 -10.95 34.43
C VAL A 106 -10.91 -11.02 33.58
N LEU A 107 -9.78 -10.70 34.22
CA LEU A 107 -8.46 -10.75 33.59
C LEU A 107 -8.01 -12.20 33.46
N LYS A 108 -7.60 -12.61 32.26
CA LYS A 108 -7.03 -13.89 31.89
C LYS A 108 -5.59 -13.69 31.45
N ASP A 109 -4.64 -14.39 31.98
CA ASP A 109 -3.18 -14.26 31.72
C ASP A 109 -2.49 -15.59 31.40
N SER A 110 -3.14 -16.74 31.66
CA SER A 110 -2.63 -18.02 31.20
C SER A 110 -2.96 -18.24 29.71
N PRO A 111 -2.08 -18.89 28.94
CA PRO A 111 -2.33 -19.14 27.49
C PRO A 111 -3.64 -19.94 27.25
N GLY A 112 -4.00 -20.86 28.15
CA GLY A 112 -5.23 -21.65 28.07
C GLY A 112 -6.47 -20.79 28.28
N ASP A 113 -6.50 -20.01 29.37
CA ASP A 113 -7.63 -19.13 29.70
C ASP A 113 -7.83 -18.03 28.69
N ILE A 114 -6.74 -17.47 28.14
CA ILE A 114 -6.81 -16.50 27.03
C ILE A 114 -7.47 -17.14 25.81
N ALA A 115 -7.08 -18.37 25.46
CA ALA A 115 -7.65 -19.08 24.31
C ALA A 115 -9.14 -19.37 24.52
N GLU A 116 -9.51 -19.80 25.71
CA GLU A 116 -10.89 -20.06 26.07
C GLU A 116 -11.75 -18.80 26.03
N ALA A 117 -11.28 -17.70 26.61
CA ALA A 117 -11.97 -16.39 26.57
C ALA A 117 -12.28 -15.94 25.15
N PHE A 118 -11.32 -16.05 24.22
CA PHE A 118 -11.55 -15.73 22.82
C PHE A 118 -12.46 -16.72 22.12
N GLN A 119 -12.35 -18.02 22.40
CA GLN A 119 -13.19 -19.04 21.81
C GLN A 119 -14.65 -18.85 22.22
N GLN A 120 -14.92 -18.63 23.49
CA GLN A 120 -16.27 -18.34 24.01
C GLN A 120 -16.84 -17.08 23.36
N TYR A 121 -16.05 -16.01 23.29
CA TYR A 121 -16.46 -14.76 22.68
C TYR A 121 -16.85 -14.89 21.20
N TYR A 122 -16.02 -15.54 20.37
CA TYR A 122 -16.31 -15.69 18.96
C TYR A 122 -17.37 -16.76 18.68
N ALA A 123 -17.44 -17.83 19.47
CA ALA A 123 -18.51 -18.82 19.41
C ALA A 123 -19.88 -18.18 19.72
N GLN A 124 -19.97 -17.33 20.73
CA GLN A 124 -21.18 -16.56 21.02
C GLN A 124 -21.48 -15.55 19.91
N LEU A 125 -20.48 -14.74 19.51
CA LEU A 125 -20.68 -13.69 18.50
C LEU A 125 -21.19 -14.26 17.18
N LEU A 126 -20.60 -15.34 16.68
CA LEU A 126 -20.92 -15.94 15.38
C LEU A 126 -21.99 -17.02 15.46
N GLY A 127 -22.21 -17.60 16.64
CA GLY A 127 -23.14 -18.70 16.87
C GLY A 127 -24.57 -18.28 17.25
N THR A 128 -24.84 -16.99 17.49
CA THR A 128 -26.17 -16.52 17.90
C THR A 128 -27.14 -16.52 16.71
N SER A 129 -28.29 -17.20 16.87
CA SER A 129 -29.46 -17.08 15.98
C SER A 129 -30.37 -15.93 16.45
N MET A 130 -31.21 -15.42 15.56
CA MET A 130 -32.27 -14.45 15.88
C MET A 130 -33.62 -15.12 15.57
N GLN A 131 -34.43 -15.32 16.59
CA GLN A 131 -35.68 -16.06 16.48
C GLN A 131 -36.78 -15.22 15.81
N ASP A 132 -36.84 -13.92 16.11
CA ASP A 132 -37.90 -12.99 15.65
C ASP A 132 -37.43 -12.10 14.50
N ARG A 133 -36.76 -12.68 13.50
CA ARG A 133 -36.30 -11.95 12.31
C ARG A 133 -37.47 -11.67 11.35
N GLU A 134 -37.65 -10.41 10.97
CA GLU A 134 -38.56 -10.04 9.88
C GLU A 134 -38.00 -10.53 8.51
N LYS A 135 -38.88 -10.97 7.62
CA LYS A 135 -38.50 -11.38 6.24
C LYS A 135 -38.27 -10.18 5.34
N VAL A 136 -37.51 -10.40 4.29
CA VAL A 136 -37.33 -9.44 3.20
C VAL A 136 -38.67 -9.18 2.49
N GLN A 137 -39.04 -7.91 2.35
CA GLN A 137 -40.25 -7.52 1.63
C GLN A 137 -39.92 -7.33 0.14
N SER A 138 -40.53 -8.12 -0.75
CA SER A 138 -40.30 -8.04 -2.20
C SER A 138 -40.59 -6.64 -2.77
N SER A 139 -41.65 -5.98 -2.26
CA SER A 139 -42.01 -4.64 -2.68
C SER A 139 -40.93 -3.57 -2.42
N ASN A 140 -40.01 -3.81 -1.45
CA ASN A 140 -38.87 -2.95 -1.22
C ASN A 140 -37.75 -3.22 -2.23
N LEU A 141 -37.62 -4.46 -2.72
CA LEU A 141 -36.62 -4.82 -3.72
C LEU A 141 -36.99 -4.33 -5.12
N GLU A 142 -38.27 -4.28 -5.44
CA GLU A 142 -38.82 -3.76 -6.71
C GLU A 142 -38.58 -2.23 -6.87
N ALA A 143 -38.23 -1.50 -5.81
CA ALA A 143 -37.85 -0.09 -5.91
C ALA A 143 -36.53 0.17 -6.67
N GLY A 144 -35.84 -0.87 -7.12
CA GLY A 144 -34.58 -0.77 -7.88
C GLY A 144 -34.47 -1.86 -8.96
N PRO A 145 -33.44 -1.80 -9.82
CA PRO A 145 -33.25 -2.78 -10.89
C PRO A 145 -32.98 -4.19 -10.34
N LEU A 146 -33.56 -5.19 -11.02
CA LEU A 146 -33.36 -6.62 -10.78
C LEU A 146 -32.49 -7.21 -11.91
N LEU A 147 -31.94 -8.42 -11.70
CA LEU A 147 -31.19 -9.11 -12.75
C LEU A 147 -32.11 -9.50 -13.90
N ASN A 148 -31.66 -9.23 -15.12
CA ASN A 148 -32.26 -9.73 -16.34
C ASN A 148 -31.74 -11.13 -16.72
N ASP A 149 -32.37 -11.79 -17.71
CA ASP A 149 -32.03 -13.15 -18.06
C ASP A 149 -30.63 -13.33 -18.64
N ASP A 150 -30.10 -12.35 -19.40
CA ASP A 150 -28.73 -12.37 -19.91
C ASP A 150 -27.70 -12.32 -18.75
N GLN A 151 -27.94 -11.48 -17.76
CA GLN A 151 -27.09 -11.41 -16.55
C GLN A 151 -27.17 -12.70 -15.73
N ARG A 152 -28.34 -13.32 -15.64
CA ARG A 152 -28.56 -14.60 -14.94
C ARG A 152 -27.78 -15.75 -15.62
N GLN A 153 -27.83 -15.84 -16.94
CA GLN A 153 -27.08 -16.85 -17.68
C GLN A 153 -25.56 -16.70 -17.51
N LYS A 154 -25.03 -15.46 -17.54
CA LYS A 154 -23.61 -15.19 -17.31
C LYS A 154 -23.09 -15.61 -15.94
N LEU A 155 -23.96 -15.76 -14.95
CA LEU A 155 -23.59 -16.24 -13.62
C LEU A 155 -23.42 -17.76 -13.54
N LEU A 156 -24.12 -18.54 -14.40
CA LEU A 156 -24.27 -19.99 -14.28
C LEU A 156 -23.26 -20.82 -15.09
N GLY A 157 -22.56 -20.24 -16.04
CA GLY A 157 -21.63 -20.97 -16.92
C GLY A 157 -20.59 -21.80 -16.14
N ASP A 158 -20.22 -22.95 -16.70
CA ASP A 158 -19.14 -23.78 -16.16
C ASP A 158 -17.79 -22.99 -16.19
N PRO A 159 -16.94 -23.15 -15.19
CA PRO A 159 -15.66 -22.46 -15.17
C PRO A 159 -14.73 -23.03 -16.24
N THR A 160 -14.12 -22.16 -17.06
CA THR A 160 -13.08 -22.60 -18.01
C THR A 160 -11.72 -22.70 -17.32
N VAL A 161 -10.78 -23.43 -17.97
CA VAL A 161 -9.40 -23.55 -17.46
C VAL A 161 -8.74 -22.16 -17.33
N GLU A 162 -9.01 -21.28 -18.30
CA GLU A 162 -8.50 -19.90 -18.33
C GLU A 162 -9.10 -19.07 -17.18
N GLU A 163 -10.38 -19.22 -16.88
CA GLU A 163 -11.05 -18.53 -15.77
C GLU A 163 -10.45 -18.97 -14.43
N VAL A 164 -10.24 -20.27 -14.23
CA VAL A 164 -9.61 -20.82 -13.02
C VAL A 164 -8.17 -20.34 -12.89
N LYS A 165 -7.39 -20.35 -13.97
CA LYS A 165 -6.02 -19.84 -14.00
C LYS A 165 -5.98 -18.34 -13.68
N ALA A 166 -6.83 -17.55 -14.32
CA ALA A 166 -6.92 -16.10 -14.07
C ALA A 166 -7.32 -15.80 -12.62
N ALA A 167 -8.27 -16.55 -12.04
CA ALA A 167 -8.66 -16.41 -10.64
C ALA A 167 -7.48 -16.72 -9.70
N MET A 168 -6.77 -17.82 -9.90
CA MET A 168 -5.60 -18.22 -9.10
C MET A 168 -4.49 -17.16 -9.17
N PHE A 169 -4.16 -16.67 -10.39
CA PHE A 169 -3.11 -15.66 -10.59
C PHE A 169 -3.51 -14.24 -10.13
N SER A 170 -4.80 -13.99 -9.92
CA SER A 170 -5.30 -12.74 -9.31
C SER A 170 -5.05 -12.65 -7.80
N ILE A 171 -4.77 -13.77 -7.13
CA ILE A 171 -4.45 -13.82 -5.71
C ILE A 171 -2.98 -13.45 -5.54
N LYS A 172 -2.68 -12.39 -4.77
CA LYS A 172 -1.28 -11.97 -4.55
C LYS A 172 -0.50 -13.06 -3.83
N GLY A 173 0.70 -13.40 -4.35
CA GLY A 173 1.56 -14.47 -3.84
C GLY A 173 2.00 -14.33 -2.37
N ASP A 174 2.00 -13.11 -1.83
CA ASP A 174 2.36 -12.77 -0.45
C ASP A 174 1.24 -12.93 0.58
N LYS A 175 0.06 -13.39 0.16
CA LYS A 175 -1.07 -13.62 1.07
C LYS A 175 -0.84 -14.85 1.93
N SER A 176 -1.32 -14.76 3.20
CA SER A 176 -1.24 -15.88 4.15
C SER A 176 -1.97 -17.11 3.63
N PRO A 177 -1.39 -18.31 3.75
CA PRO A 177 -2.07 -19.57 3.44
C PRO A 177 -3.22 -19.84 4.40
N GLY A 178 -4.05 -20.82 4.08
CA GLY A 178 -5.05 -21.39 4.98
C GLY A 178 -4.48 -22.50 5.86
N LEU A 179 -5.38 -23.39 6.31
CA LEU A 179 -5.06 -24.55 7.16
C LEU A 179 -4.11 -25.55 6.48
N ASP A 180 -4.21 -25.65 5.14
CA ASP A 180 -3.39 -26.54 4.32
C ASP A 180 -1.91 -26.11 4.28
N GLY A 181 -1.61 -24.82 4.56
CA GLY A 181 -0.28 -24.26 4.55
C GLY A 181 0.21 -23.84 3.16
N PHE A 182 -0.57 -24.06 2.08
CA PHE A 182 -0.19 -23.69 0.72
C PHE A 182 -0.63 -22.27 0.37
N GLY A 183 0.36 -21.39 0.13
CA GLY A 183 0.11 -20.03 -0.37
C GLY A 183 -0.15 -20.01 -1.87
N SER A 184 -0.74 -18.92 -2.38
CA SER A 184 -1.02 -18.75 -3.81
C SER A 184 0.24 -18.78 -4.68
N PHE A 185 1.39 -18.34 -4.15
CA PHE A 185 2.66 -18.43 -4.86
C PHE A 185 3.02 -19.88 -5.23
N PHE A 186 2.78 -20.85 -4.33
CA PHE A 186 3.02 -22.25 -4.61
C PHE A 186 2.23 -22.74 -5.84
N PHE A 187 0.95 -22.42 -5.92
CA PHE A 187 0.10 -22.82 -7.05
C PHE A 187 0.46 -22.09 -8.34
N GLN A 188 0.88 -20.82 -8.24
CA GLN A 188 1.27 -20.01 -9.39
C GLN A 188 2.60 -20.46 -9.99
N ASP A 189 3.59 -20.75 -9.15
CA ASP A 189 4.93 -21.18 -9.57
C ASP A 189 4.95 -22.61 -10.16
N ASN A 190 4.07 -23.48 -9.63
CA ASN A 190 3.94 -24.86 -10.06
C ASN A 190 2.69 -25.13 -10.90
N TRP A 191 2.14 -24.10 -11.58
CA TRP A 191 0.87 -24.23 -12.30
C TRP A 191 0.87 -25.35 -13.36
N ASP A 192 1.98 -25.54 -14.06
CA ASP A 192 2.11 -26.55 -15.09
C ASP A 192 1.97 -27.99 -14.54
N ILE A 193 2.28 -28.20 -13.25
CA ILE A 193 2.16 -29.48 -12.56
C ILE A 193 0.80 -29.64 -11.91
N VAL A 194 0.35 -28.65 -11.13
CA VAL A 194 -0.85 -28.76 -10.27
C VAL A 194 -2.12 -28.17 -10.89
N GLY A 195 -2.03 -27.45 -12.00
CA GLY A 195 -3.14 -26.70 -12.58
C GLY A 195 -4.32 -27.55 -12.99
N LYS A 196 -4.08 -28.74 -13.55
CA LYS A 196 -5.15 -29.70 -13.92
C LYS A 196 -5.95 -30.17 -12.69
N GLU A 197 -5.29 -30.46 -11.59
CA GLU A 197 -5.94 -30.93 -10.36
C GLU A 197 -6.70 -29.78 -9.66
N VAL A 198 -6.15 -28.57 -9.70
CA VAL A 198 -6.87 -27.38 -9.22
C VAL A 198 -8.14 -27.13 -10.03
N TYR A 199 -8.06 -27.26 -11.38
CA TYR A 199 -9.23 -27.14 -12.25
C TYR A 199 -10.30 -28.19 -11.90
N LYS A 200 -9.95 -29.47 -11.78
CA LYS A 200 -10.87 -30.54 -11.37
C LYS A 200 -11.55 -30.25 -10.02
N ALA A 201 -10.78 -29.81 -9.03
CA ALA A 201 -11.30 -29.48 -7.69
C ALA A 201 -12.27 -28.29 -7.73
N VAL A 202 -11.97 -27.26 -8.53
CA VAL A 202 -12.84 -26.10 -8.70
C VAL A 202 -14.11 -26.48 -9.47
N SER A 203 -13.99 -27.20 -10.60
CA SER A 203 -15.13 -27.65 -11.40
C SER A 203 -16.06 -28.59 -10.61
N SER A 204 -15.51 -29.44 -9.76
CA SER A 204 -16.30 -30.31 -8.86
C SER A 204 -17.22 -29.51 -7.94
N PHE A 205 -16.77 -28.34 -7.45
CA PHE A 205 -17.65 -27.45 -6.68
C PHE A 205 -18.78 -26.87 -7.52
N PHE A 206 -18.50 -26.35 -8.71
CA PHE A 206 -19.54 -25.75 -9.55
C PHE A 206 -20.58 -26.78 -10.04
N ASN A 207 -20.17 -28.02 -10.24
CA ASN A 207 -21.08 -29.13 -10.65
C ASN A 207 -21.91 -29.64 -9.45
N SER A 208 -21.28 -29.87 -8.29
CA SER A 208 -21.95 -30.48 -7.13
C SER A 208 -22.63 -29.47 -6.20
N GLY A 209 -22.20 -28.20 -6.22
CA GLY A 209 -22.62 -27.18 -5.29
C GLY A 209 -22.07 -27.38 -3.87
N LYS A 210 -21.12 -28.30 -3.66
CA LYS A 210 -20.59 -28.67 -2.34
C LYS A 210 -19.11 -28.41 -2.21
N ILE A 211 -18.69 -27.93 -1.04
CA ILE A 211 -17.29 -27.72 -0.69
C ILE A 211 -16.85 -28.75 0.36
N LEU A 212 -15.71 -29.38 0.13
CA LEU A 212 -15.10 -30.25 1.13
C LEU A 212 -14.85 -29.46 2.43
N LYS A 213 -15.20 -30.07 3.57
CA LYS A 213 -15.08 -29.45 4.91
C LYS A 213 -13.66 -28.96 5.19
N GLU A 214 -12.64 -29.70 4.76
CA GLU A 214 -11.24 -29.36 4.91
C GLU A 214 -10.88 -28.08 4.12
N LEU A 215 -11.44 -27.90 2.93
CA LEU A 215 -11.23 -26.69 2.10
C LEU A 215 -11.93 -25.48 2.71
N ASN A 216 -13.09 -25.66 3.37
CA ASN A 216 -13.84 -24.54 3.98
C ASN A 216 -13.49 -24.29 5.45
N THR A 217 -12.63 -25.12 6.06
CA THR A 217 -12.10 -24.86 7.41
C THR A 217 -11.14 -23.68 7.35
N THR A 218 -11.32 -22.73 8.26
CA THR A 218 -10.64 -21.42 8.19
C THR A 218 -9.99 -21.06 9.51
N PHE A 219 -8.75 -20.63 9.48
CA PHE A 219 -8.07 -20.01 10.62
C PHE A 219 -8.50 -18.55 10.79
N LEU A 220 -8.86 -18.19 12.03
CA LEU A 220 -9.08 -16.80 12.44
C LEU A 220 -7.85 -16.27 13.16
N THR A 221 -7.18 -15.30 12.55
CA THR A 221 -6.06 -14.59 13.17
C THR A 221 -6.56 -13.26 13.74
N LEU A 222 -6.21 -12.96 14.99
CA LEU A 222 -6.69 -11.79 15.71
C LEU A 222 -5.76 -10.60 15.48
N ILE A 223 -6.33 -9.48 15.04
CA ILE A 223 -5.62 -8.22 14.83
C ILE A 223 -6.19 -7.15 15.77
N PRO A 224 -5.36 -6.51 16.62
CA PRO A 224 -5.83 -5.48 17.54
C PRO A 224 -6.38 -4.27 16.79
N LYS A 225 -7.53 -3.73 17.23
CA LYS A 225 -8.15 -2.50 16.74
C LYS A 225 -7.50 -1.24 17.31
N VAL A 226 -6.95 -1.36 18.52
CA VAL A 226 -6.30 -0.30 19.30
C VAL A 226 -4.85 -0.68 19.62
N ASN A 227 -4.03 0.29 20.02
CA ASN A 227 -2.60 0.03 20.27
C ASN A 227 -2.34 -0.88 21.49
N CYS A 228 -3.19 -0.82 22.51
CA CYS A 228 -3.09 -1.64 23.74
C CYS A 228 -4.48 -2.21 24.02
N PRO A 229 -4.89 -3.33 23.38
CA PRO A 229 -6.20 -3.92 23.59
C PRO A 229 -6.28 -4.53 25.02
N ARG A 230 -7.39 -4.28 25.68
CA ARG A 230 -7.67 -4.79 27.04
C ARG A 230 -8.78 -5.84 27.06
N ASP A 231 -9.69 -5.79 26.08
CA ASP A 231 -10.88 -6.64 26.02
C ASP A 231 -10.86 -7.51 24.77
N VAL A 232 -11.42 -8.71 24.84
CA VAL A 232 -11.57 -9.64 23.70
C VAL A 232 -12.31 -8.99 22.53
N SER A 233 -13.17 -8.00 22.78
CA SER A 233 -13.96 -7.29 21.77
C SER A 233 -13.14 -6.32 20.92
N GLU A 234 -11.92 -5.96 21.35
CA GLU A 234 -11.04 -4.99 20.70
C GLU A 234 -10.15 -5.62 19.61
N PHE A 235 -10.42 -6.85 19.24
CA PHE A 235 -9.75 -7.55 18.14
C PHE A 235 -10.65 -7.71 16.92
N ARG A 236 -10.04 -7.78 15.73
CA ARG A 236 -10.68 -8.15 14.47
C ARG A 236 -10.31 -9.58 14.10
N PRO A 237 -11.27 -10.47 13.83
CA PRO A 237 -10.98 -11.80 13.33
C PRO A 237 -10.70 -11.73 11.82
N ILE A 238 -9.49 -12.02 11.39
CA ILE A 238 -9.15 -12.09 9.97
C ILE A 238 -9.10 -13.56 9.56
N ALA A 239 -9.95 -13.92 8.60
CA ALA A 239 -10.06 -15.26 8.06
C ALA A 239 -8.92 -15.58 7.09
N CYS A 240 -8.14 -16.61 7.41
CA CYS A 240 -7.10 -17.18 6.55
C CYS A 240 -7.67 -18.41 5.83
N CYS A 241 -8.41 -18.19 4.74
CA CYS A 241 -9.01 -19.26 3.93
C CYS A 241 -7.94 -19.99 3.10
N ASN A 242 -8.21 -21.26 2.74
CA ASN A 242 -7.37 -22.03 1.83
C ASN A 242 -7.32 -21.40 0.43
N THR A 243 -6.23 -21.62 -0.29
CA THR A 243 -6.01 -20.95 -1.59
C THR A 243 -6.96 -21.45 -2.66
N VAL A 244 -7.30 -22.75 -2.68
CA VAL A 244 -8.29 -23.32 -3.63
C VAL A 244 -9.68 -22.75 -3.34
N TYR A 245 -10.08 -22.61 -2.07
CA TYR A 245 -11.31 -21.91 -1.69
C TYR A 245 -11.33 -20.47 -2.19
N LYS A 246 -10.21 -19.74 -2.01
CA LYS A 246 -10.09 -18.36 -2.54
C LYS A 246 -10.21 -18.30 -4.06
N CYS A 247 -9.76 -19.35 -4.78
CA CYS A 247 -9.90 -19.45 -6.22
C CYS A 247 -11.40 -19.56 -6.62
N ILE A 248 -12.16 -20.44 -5.96
CA ILE A 248 -13.61 -20.58 -6.16
C ILE A 248 -14.32 -19.23 -5.94
N THR A 249 -14.09 -18.60 -4.79
CA THR A 249 -14.75 -17.31 -4.47
C THR A 249 -14.29 -16.17 -5.39
N LYS A 250 -13.08 -16.22 -5.94
CA LYS A 250 -12.62 -15.26 -6.95
C LYS A 250 -13.34 -15.39 -8.28
N ILE A 251 -13.70 -16.59 -8.70
CA ILE A 251 -14.53 -16.84 -9.89
C ILE A 251 -15.91 -16.22 -9.67
N LEU A 252 -16.56 -16.51 -8.54
CA LEU A 252 -17.86 -15.91 -8.20
C LEU A 252 -17.77 -14.36 -8.16
N CYS A 253 -16.70 -13.80 -7.57
CA CYS A 253 -16.46 -12.37 -7.57
C CYS A 253 -16.28 -11.78 -8.98
N SER A 254 -15.58 -12.49 -9.87
CA SER A 254 -15.36 -12.04 -11.24
C SER A 254 -16.66 -11.93 -12.02
N ARG A 255 -17.56 -12.91 -11.85
CA ARG A 255 -18.89 -12.92 -12.45
C ARG A 255 -19.77 -11.80 -11.90
N LEU A 256 -19.80 -11.60 -10.59
CA LEU A 256 -20.53 -10.50 -9.92
C LEU A 256 -20.04 -9.11 -10.33
N LYS A 257 -18.75 -8.95 -10.55
CA LYS A 257 -18.12 -7.64 -10.81
C LYS A 257 -18.77 -6.86 -11.96
N ASN A 258 -19.22 -7.55 -12.98
CA ASN A 258 -19.80 -6.93 -14.17
C ASN A 258 -21.30 -6.62 -14.01
N ILE A 259 -21.95 -7.23 -13.03
CA ILE A 259 -23.40 -7.13 -12.78
C ILE A 259 -23.69 -6.07 -11.69
N LEU A 260 -22.84 -6.00 -10.67
CA LEU A 260 -23.06 -5.09 -9.53
C LEU A 260 -23.27 -3.62 -9.91
N PRO A 261 -22.58 -3.03 -10.91
CA PRO A 261 -22.83 -1.64 -11.30
C PRO A 261 -24.27 -1.35 -11.70
N ASP A 262 -24.97 -2.33 -12.27
CA ASP A 262 -26.32 -2.18 -12.80
C ASP A 262 -27.40 -2.28 -11.71
N ILE A 263 -27.15 -3.09 -10.65
CA ILE A 263 -28.15 -3.38 -9.61
C ILE A 263 -27.93 -2.63 -8.31
N ILE A 264 -26.73 -2.09 -8.06
CA ILE A 264 -26.38 -1.36 -6.83
C ILE A 264 -26.54 0.14 -7.05
N ALA A 265 -27.30 0.79 -6.16
CA ALA A 265 -27.55 2.22 -6.18
C ALA A 265 -26.24 3.05 -6.23
N GLU A 266 -26.23 4.17 -6.98
CA GLU A 266 -25.03 5.00 -7.23
C GLU A 266 -24.39 5.59 -5.98
N ASN A 267 -25.15 5.80 -4.94
CA ASN A 267 -24.71 6.34 -3.64
C ASN A 267 -23.98 5.31 -2.75
N GLN A 268 -23.92 4.01 -3.15
CA GLN A 268 -22.99 3.03 -2.60
C GLN A 268 -21.65 3.11 -3.35
N GLY A 269 -20.62 3.66 -2.71
CA GLY A 269 -19.30 3.88 -3.32
C GLY A 269 -18.30 2.73 -3.15
N ALA A 270 -18.61 1.73 -2.31
CA ALA A 270 -17.65 0.67 -1.97
C ALA A 270 -17.79 -0.57 -2.85
N PHE A 271 -16.66 -1.19 -3.19
CA PHE A 271 -16.52 -2.49 -3.84
C PHE A 271 -17.22 -2.67 -5.20
N VAL A 272 -17.87 -1.64 -5.74
CA VAL A 272 -18.48 -1.62 -7.06
C VAL A 272 -17.50 -1.07 -8.08
N HIS A 273 -17.36 -1.74 -9.23
CA HIS A 273 -16.41 -1.36 -10.26
C HIS A 273 -16.70 0.04 -10.82
N GLY A 274 -15.64 0.84 -11.03
CA GLY A 274 -15.76 2.20 -11.55
C GLY A 274 -16.09 3.27 -10.50
N ARG A 275 -16.51 2.90 -9.28
CA ARG A 275 -16.81 3.85 -8.20
C ARG A 275 -15.56 4.19 -7.39
N PHE A 276 -15.49 5.43 -6.94
CA PHE A 276 -14.28 5.94 -6.30
C PHE A 276 -14.61 6.60 -4.96
N ILE A 277 -13.93 6.18 -3.89
CA ILE A 277 -14.16 6.62 -2.50
C ILE A 277 -14.23 8.14 -2.33
N VAL A 278 -13.46 8.89 -3.13
CA VAL A 278 -13.39 10.34 -3.07
C VAL A 278 -14.72 11.00 -3.42
N HIS A 279 -15.55 10.39 -4.27
CA HIS A 279 -16.84 10.94 -4.66
C HIS A 279 -17.77 11.09 -3.47
N ASN A 280 -17.88 10.06 -2.62
CA ASN A 280 -18.69 10.13 -1.39
C ASN A 280 -18.15 11.21 -0.43
N ILE A 281 -16.83 11.32 -0.28
CA ILE A 281 -16.19 12.33 0.56
C ILE A 281 -16.54 13.75 0.08
N MET A 282 -16.44 13.98 -1.24
CA MET A 282 -16.67 15.31 -1.82
C MET A 282 -18.15 15.73 -1.71
N VAL A 283 -19.09 14.81 -1.92
CA VAL A 283 -20.51 15.08 -1.69
C VAL A 283 -20.78 15.35 -0.20
N CYS A 284 -20.24 14.52 0.70
CA CYS A 284 -20.36 14.74 2.16
C CYS A 284 -19.77 16.09 2.59
N GLN A 285 -18.63 16.48 2.05
CA GLN A 285 -17.97 17.76 2.30
C GLN A 285 -18.87 18.95 1.85
N ASP A 286 -19.63 18.76 0.79
CA ASP A 286 -20.56 19.79 0.29
C ASP A 286 -21.85 19.86 1.13
N LEU A 287 -22.34 18.73 1.64
CA LEU A 287 -23.52 18.67 2.52
C LEU A 287 -23.33 19.51 3.77
N VAL A 288 -22.17 19.48 4.43
CA VAL A 288 -21.88 20.21 5.67
C VAL A 288 -21.54 21.69 5.47
N ARG A 289 -21.58 22.19 4.24
CA ARG A 289 -21.07 23.53 3.85
C ARG A 289 -21.56 24.69 4.70
N ARG A 290 -22.77 24.69 5.21
CA ARG A 290 -23.32 25.77 6.00
C ARG A 290 -23.54 25.42 7.47
N TYR A 291 -23.14 24.23 7.89
CA TYR A 291 -23.26 23.81 9.29
C TYR A 291 -22.46 24.75 10.19
N GLY A 292 -23.12 25.27 11.22
CA GLY A 292 -22.54 26.27 12.13
C GLY A 292 -22.69 27.73 11.69
N ARG A 293 -23.45 28.03 10.62
CA ARG A 293 -23.91 29.41 10.32
C ARG A 293 -25.28 29.68 10.94
N LYS A 294 -25.47 30.89 11.41
CA LYS A 294 -26.81 31.39 11.84
C LYS A 294 -27.74 31.52 10.60
N ASN A 295 -29.03 31.40 10.80
CA ASN A 295 -30.06 31.56 9.75
C ASN A 295 -29.96 30.60 8.57
N THR A 296 -29.60 29.35 8.83
CA THR A 296 -29.68 28.27 7.84
C THR A 296 -30.94 27.43 8.06
N GLY A 297 -31.56 26.97 6.96
CA GLY A 297 -32.70 26.07 7.04
C GLY A 297 -32.37 24.77 7.78
N PRO A 298 -33.35 24.20 8.51
CA PRO A 298 -33.14 23.02 9.35
C PRO A 298 -32.66 21.84 8.51
N SER A 299 -31.56 21.22 8.92
CA SER A 299 -30.94 20.09 8.26
C SER A 299 -30.40 19.09 9.27
N CYS A 300 -30.61 17.81 9.03
CA CYS A 300 -30.12 16.73 9.87
C CYS A 300 -29.24 15.78 9.03
N MET A 301 -28.15 15.36 9.63
CA MET A 301 -27.29 14.32 9.08
C MET A 301 -26.91 13.35 10.20
N ILE A 302 -27.07 12.06 9.98
CA ILE A 302 -26.74 11.00 10.92
C ILE A 302 -25.58 10.19 10.35
N LYS A 303 -24.42 10.25 11.00
CA LYS A 303 -23.31 9.34 10.70
C LYS A 303 -23.48 8.07 11.53
N LEU A 304 -23.91 7.00 10.87
CA LEU A 304 -24.25 5.74 11.48
C LEU A 304 -23.05 4.79 11.44
N ASP A 305 -22.70 4.20 12.58
CA ASP A 305 -21.67 3.18 12.74
C ASP A 305 -22.35 1.83 13.00
N LEU A 306 -22.16 0.86 12.13
CA LEU A 306 -22.73 -0.48 12.29
C LEU A 306 -21.89 -1.33 13.26
N ARG A 307 -22.57 -1.99 14.21
CA ARG A 307 -21.92 -2.83 15.21
C ARG A 307 -21.48 -4.15 14.59
N LYS A 308 -20.16 -4.36 14.43
CA LYS A 308 -19.58 -5.60 13.89
C LYS A 308 -20.25 -6.07 12.59
N ALA A 309 -20.40 -5.18 11.65
CA ALA A 309 -21.21 -5.33 10.44
C ALA A 309 -21.01 -6.69 9.72
N TYR A 310 -19.76 -7.08 9.45
CA TYR A 310 -19.48 -8.36 8.79
C TYR A 310 -19.82 -9.59 9.65
N ASP A 311 -19.69 -9.48 10.96
CA ASP A 311 -19.82 -10.63 11.87
C ASP A 311 -21.29 -10.93 12.24
N THR A 312 -22.24 -10.01 11.96
CA THR A 312 -23.63 -10.11 12.43
C THR A 312 -24.69 -10.29 11.34
N VAL A 313 -24.31 -10.20 10.05
CA VAL A 313 -25.23 -10.42 8.91
C VAL A 313 -25.88 -11.82 9.01
N LYS A 314 -27.21 -11.90 8.88
CA LYS A 314 -27.95 -13.14 8.91
C LYS A 314 -27.92 -13.85 7.55
N TRP A 315 -27.68 -15.16 7.52
CA TRP A 315 -27.59 -15.92 6.29
C TRP A 315 -28.92 -16.08 5.56
N ASP A 316 -30.03 -16.24 6.31
CA ASP A 316 -31.37 -16.27 5.72
C ASP A 316 -31.69 -14.97 4.99
N PHE A 317 -31.30 -13.83 5.59
CA PHE A 317 -31.40 -12.54 4.92
C PHE A 317 -30.58 -12.48 3.62
N VAL A 318 -29.35 -13.00 3.62
CA VAL A 318 -28.53 -13.05 2.40
C VAL A 318 -29.22 -13.87 1.31
N ARG A 319 -29.77 -15.03 1.66
CA ARG A 319 -30.51 -15.91 0.72
C ARG A 319 -31.73 -15.20 0.15
N GLU A 320 -32.56 -14.62 1.02
CA GLU A 320 -33.75 -13.87 0.60
C GLU A 320 -33.39 -12.68 -0.30
N MET A 321 -32.32 -11.97 0.01
CA MET A 321 -31.81 -10.87 -0.80
C MET A 321 -31.37 -11.32 -2.20
N LEU A 322 -30.61 -12.39 -2.30
CA LEU A 322 -30.15 -12.91 -3.59
C LEU A 322 -31.33 -13.35 -4.45
N LEU A 323 -32.24 -14.13 -3.88
CA LEU A 323 -33.45 -14.60 -4.61
C LEU A 323 -34.35 -13.43 -5.01
N GLY A 324 -34.58 -12.48 -4.10
CA GLY A 324 -35.41 -11.29 -4.35
C GLY A 324 -34.79 -10.31 -5.37
N LEU A 325 -33.47 -10.30 -5.54
CA LEU A 325 -32.77 -9.59 -6.63
C LEU A 325 -32.74 -10.36 -7.95
N ASN A 326 -33.47 -11.48 -8.03
CA ASN A 326 -33.56 -12.35 -9.18
C ASN A 326 -32.27 -13.09 -9.57
N PHE A 327 -31.37 -13.36 -8.57
CA PHE A 327 -30.23 -14.24 -8.81
C PHE A 327 -30.69 -15.67 -9.06
N PRO A 328 -30.04 -16.45 -9.96
CA PRO A 328 -30.34 -17.85 -10.18
C PRO A 328 -30.23 -18.66 -8.88
N HIS A 329 -31.16 -19.61 -8.67
CA HIS A 329 -31.14 -20.46 -7.48
C HIS A 329 -29.81 -21.19 -7.30
N GLN A 330 -29.24 -21.75 -8.37
CA GLN A 330 -27.95 -22.44 -8.34
C GLN A 330 -26.81 -21.51 -7.90
N PHE A 331 -26.75 -20.29 -8.42
CA PHE A 331 -25.75 -19.29 -7.97
C PHE A 331 -25.92 -18.94 -6.50
N THR A 332 -27.15 -18.77 -6.05
CA THR A 332 -27.48 -18.51 -4.65
C THR A 332 -26.98 -19.65 -3.75
N GLU A 333 -27.21 -20.92 -4.14
CA GLU A 333 -26.71 -22.07 -3.39
C GLU A 333 -25.17 -22.11 -3.34
N TRP A 334 -24.47 -21.81 -4.42
CA TRP A 334 -23.00 -21.70 -4.41
C TRP A 334 -22.49 -20.64 -3.40
N VAL A 335 -23.15 -19.48 -3.38
CA VAL A 335 -22.82 -18.42 -2.41
C VAL A 335 -23.11 -18.89 -0.99
N MET A 336 -24.28 -19.50 -0.75
CA MET A 336 -24.69 -19.98 0.57
C MET A 336 -23.76 -21.10 1.07
N GLU A 337 -23.38 -22.04 0.23
CA GLU A 337 -22.39 -23.07 0.58
C GLU A 337 -21.07 -22.45 1.03
N CYS A 338 -20.59 -21.42 0.32
CA CYS A 338 -19.38 -20.71 0.69
C CYS A 338 -19.48 -20.06 2.08
N ILE A 339 -20.59 -19.40 2.42
CA ILE A 339 -20.68 -18.55 3.63
C ILE A 339 -21.24 -19.29 4.85
N SER A 340 -22.06 -20.35 4.68
CA SER A 340 -22.79 -20.99 5.79
C SER A 340 -22.16 -22.28 6.31
N THR A 341 -21.23 -22.88 5.59
CA THR A 341 -20.61 -24.16 5.97
C THR A 341 -19.20 -24.06 6.60
N PRO A 342 -18.58 -22.87 6.83
CA PRO A 342 -17.23 -22.81 7.35
C PRO A 342 -17.13 -23.30 8.80
N MET A 343 -16.02 -23.99 9.06
CA MET A 343 -15.56 -24.28 10.42
C MET A 343 -14.39 -23.37 10.77
N PHE A 344 -14.38 -22.80 11.95
CA PHE A 344 -13.35 -21.88 12.41
C PHE A 344 -12.47 -22.48 13.49
N SER A 345 -11.18 -22.14 13.44
CA SER A 345 -10.21 -22.37 14.52
C SER A 345 -9.43 -21.06 14.75
N LEU A 346 -9.20 -20.71 16.03
CA LEU A 346 -8.49 -19.50 16.40
C LEU A 346 -6.96 -19.72 16.35
N ILE A 347 -6.22 -18.76 15.79
CA ILE A 347 -4.76 -18.71 15.95
C ILE A 347 -4.42 -17.63 16.96
N LEU A 348 -3.89 -18.06 18.12
CA LEU A 348 -3.40 -17.19 19.19
C LEU A 348 -1.91 -17.45 19.41
N ASN A 349 -1.12 -16.37 19.36
CA ASN A 349 0.34 -16.41 19.56
C ASN A 349 1.07 -17.46 18.69
N GLY A 350 0.47 -17.85 17.55
CA GLY A 350 1.02 -18.79 16.58
C GLY A 350 0.53 -20.22 16.71
N THR A 351 -0.29 -20.55 17.71
CA THR A 351 -0.88 -21.89 17.95
C THR A 351 -2.38 -21.89 17.61
N PRO A 352 -2.90 -22.98 16.98
CA PRO A 352 -4.33 -23.14 16.74
C PRO A 352 -5.05 -23.61 17.99
N HIS A 353 -6.25 -23.09 18.26
CA HIS A 353 -7.10 -23.41 19.39
C HIS A 353 -8.53 -23.67 18.97
N GLY A 354 -9.06 -24.82 19.37
CA GLY A 354 -10.45 -25.21 19.24
C GLY A 354 -11.02 -25.17 17.82
N PHE A 355 -12.23 -25.74 17.67
CA PHE A 355 -13.02 -25.59 16.44
C PHE A 355 -14.45 -25.22 16.82
N PHE A 356 -15.06 -24.31 16.09
CA PHE A 356 -16.45 -23.93 16.28
C PHE A 356 -17.13 -23.57 14.94
N LYS A 357 -18.46 -23.72 14.89
CA LYS A 357 -19.29 -23.34 13.74
C LYS A 357 -19.90 -21.97 13.96
N SER A 358 -20.18 -21.26 12.87
CA SER A 358 -21.00 -20.05 12.89
C SER A 358 -22.44 -20.34 12.48
N LYS A 359 -23.36 -19.44 12.80
CA LYS A 359 -24.75 -19.40 12.36
C LYS A 359 -25.10 -18.08 11.67
N ARG A 360 -24.15 -17.17 11.59
CA ARG A 360 -24.25 -15.86 10.94
C ARG A 360 -22.88 -15.29 10.60
N GLY A 361 -22.87 -14.21 9.85
CA GLY A 361 -21.68 -13.44 9.55
C GLY A 361 -21.02 -13.79 8.23
N LEU A 362 -20.20 -12.88 7.75
CA LEU A 362 -19.39 -12.98 6.53
C LEU A 362 -17.91 -12.91 6.93
N ARG A 363 -17.08 -13.75 6.35
CA ARG A 363 -15.65 -13.83 6.73
C ARG A 363 -14.87 -12.58 6.33
N GLN A 364 -14.22 -11.94 7.29
CA GLN A 364 -13.30 -10.84 7.02
C GLN A 364 -11.99 -11.40 6.43
N GLY A 365 -11.76 -11.17 5.12
CA GLY A 365 -10.61 -11.71 4.40
C GLY A 365 -10.96 -12.67 3.26
N ASP A 366 -12.20 -13.10 3.16
CA ASP A 366 -12.75 -13.81 2.01
C ASP A 366 -13.00 -12.81 0.85
N PRO A 367 -12.57 -13.12 -0.38
CA PRO A 367 -12.83 -12.26 -1.54
C PRO A 367 -14.31 -11.96 -1.80
N LEU A 368 -15.21 -12.89 -1.48
CA LEU A 368 -16.66 -12.81 -1.76
C LEU A 368 -17.39 -11.91 -0.75
N SER A 369 -16.98 -11.92 0.52
CA SER A 369 -17.67 -11.24 1.61
C SER A 369 -17.97 -9.76 1.37
N PRO A 370 -17.04 -8.93 0.83
CA PRO A 370 -17.34 -7.53 0.56
C PRO A 370 -18.47 -7.31 -0.45
N LEU A 371 -18.57 -8.15 -1.49
CA LEU A 371 -19.58 -8.03 -2.52
C LEU A 371 -20.96 -8.45 -1.99
N ILE A 372 -21.03 -9.54 -1.23
CA ILE A 372 -22.28 -9.95 -0.56
C ILE A 372 -22.72 -8.89 0.44
N PHE A 373 -21.79 -8.28 1.19
CA PHE A 373 -22.14 -7.20 2.13
C PHE A 373 -22.75 -5.98 1.41
N VAL A 374 -22.23 -5.60 0.25
CA VAL A 374 -22.78 -4.51 -0.57
C VAL A 374 -24.20 -4.85 -1.07
N LEU A 375 -24.43 -6.09 -1.48
CA LEU A 375 -25.76 -6.60 -1.85
C LEU A 375 -26.72 -6.53 -0.65
N CYS A 376 -26.28 -6.90 0.55
CA CYS A 376 -27.07 -6.78 1.77
C CYS A 376 -27.46 -5.31 2.09
N MET A 377 -26.51 -4.38 1.91
CA MET A 377 -26.78 -2.96 2.12
C MET A 377 -27.78 -2.39 1.11
N GLU A 378 -27.87 -2.98 -0.10
CA GLU A 378 -28.83 -2.54 -1.12
C GLU A 378 -30.28 -2.59 -0.65
N TYR A 379 -30.64 -3.51 0.24
CA TYR A 379 -32.00 -3.53 0.84
C TYR A 379 -32.31 -2.21 1.58
N LEU A 380 -31.39 -1.76 2.46
CA LEU A 380 -31.57 -0.49 3.14
C LEU A 380 -31.67 0.68 2.15
N LEU A 381 -30.85 0.66 1.10
CA LEU A 381 -30.82 1.74 0.11
C LEU A 381 -32.16 1.83 -0.64
N ARG A 382 -32.76 0.67 -0.96
CA ARG A 382 -34.07 0.59 -1.64
C ARG A 382 -35.23 0.97 -0.72
N THR A 383 -35.21 0.54 0.54
CA THR A 383 -36.21 0.99 1.53
C THR A 383 -36.17 2.49 1.74
N MET A 384 -34.96 3.09 1.81
CA MET A 384 -34.80 4.54 1.88
C MET A 384 -35.31 5.26 0.61
N ARG A 385 -35.19 4.65 -0.56
CA ARG A 385 -35.73 5.19 -1.80
C ARG A 385 -37.25 5.15 -1.78
N LYS A 386 -37.86 4.02 -1.42
CA LYS A 386 -39.30 3.86 -1.31
C LYS A 386 -39.91 4.83 -0.31
N MET A 387 -39.26 5.07 0.84
CA MET A 387 -39.65 6.07 1.82
C MET A 387 -39.84 7.48 1.20
N THR A 388 -39.06 7.83 0.17
CA THR A 388 -39.16 9.15 -0.48
C THR A 388 -40.40 9.34 -1.36
N GLU A 389 -41.19 8.30 -1.58
CA GLU A 389 -42.48 8.38 -2.28
C GLU A 389 -43.54 9.05 -1.39
N ASP A 390 -43.34 9.03 -0.06
CA ASP A 390 -44.17 9.77 0.85
C ASP A 390 -43.95 11.28 0.69
N LYS A 391 -45.03 12.02 0.38
CA LYS A 391 -45.03 13.47 0.16
C LYS A 391 -44.70 14.28 1.44
N GLN A 392 -44.83 13.68 2.60
CA GLN A 392 -44.51 14.34 3.89
C GLN A 392 -42.99 14.30 4.15
N PHE A 393 -42.26 13.36 3.58
CA PHE A 393 -40.80 13.29 3.70
C PHE A 393 -40.12 14.49 3.00
N LYS A 394 -39.21 15.14 3.70
CA LYS A 394 -38.47 16.30 3.18
C LYS A 394 -37.00 16.01 3.08
N PHE A 395 -36.49 16.11 1.89
CA PHE A 395 -35.03 15.95 1.61
C PHE A 395 -34.20 17.03 2.31
N HIS A 396 -32.98 16.69 2.66
CA HIS A 396 -31.96 17.69 2.99
C HIS A 396 -31.96 18.79 1.91
N PRO A 397 -31.92 20.11 2.25
CA PRO A 397 -32.12 21.20 1.28
C PRO A 397 -31.23 21.14 0.04
N ARG A 398 -30.05 20.49 0.15
CA ARG A 398 -29.12 20.31 -0.97
C ARG A 398 -29.33 19.04 -1.76
N CYS A 399 -30.04 18.08 -1.20
CA CYS A 399 -30.22 16.77 -1.78
C CYS A 399 -31.46 16.66 -2.67
N LYS A 400 -32.39 17.66 -2.60
CA LYS A 400 -33.66 17.64 -3.29
C LYS A 400 -33.53 17.39 -4.81
N ALA A 401 -32.55 18.04 -5.44
CA ALA A 401 -32.34 17.93 -6.89
C ALA A 401 -31.93 16.52 -7.38
N MET A 402 -31.37 15.72 -6.50
CA MET A 402 -30.90 14.35 -6.79
C MET A 402 -31.64 13.29 -5.99
N ALA A 403 -32.68 13.66 -5.23
CA ALA A 403 -33.40 12.77 -4.33
C ALA A 403 -32.49 11.94 -3.43
N LEU A 404 -31.37 12.53 -2.96
CA LEU A 404 -30.36 11.84 -2.18
C LEU A 404 -30.74 11.84 -0.69
N THR A 405 -30.91 10.65 -0.11
CA THR A 405 -31.23 10.45 1.33
C THR A 405 -30.01 9.95 2.13
N HIS A 406 -29.01 9.39 1.46
CA HIS A 406 -27.87 8.76 2.12
C HIS A 406 -26.63 8.70 1.23
N LEU A 407 -25.47 8.53 1.86
CA LEU A 407 -24.19 8.13 1.25
C LEU A 407 -23.71 6.88 1.95
N CYS A 408 -23.36 5.86 1.20
CA CYS A 408 -22.92 4.58 1.71
C CYS A 408 -21.54 4.21 1.16
N PHE A 409 -20.64 3.75 2.03
CA PHE A 409 -19.37 3.15 1.63
C PHE A 409 -19.12 1.91 2.49
N ALA A 410 -19.60 0.76 2.02
CA ALA A 410 -19.71 -0.47 2.79
C ALA A 410 -20.52 -0.24 4.09
N ASP A 411 -19.87 -0.34 5.25
CA ASP A 411 -20.47 -0.14 6.57
C ASP A 411 -20.48 1.33 7.05
N ASP A 412 -19.73 2.22 6.40
CA ASP A 412 -19.75 3.66 6.69
C ASP A 412 -20.97 4.32 6.03
N LEU A 413 -22.01 4.61 6.80
CA LEU A 413 -23.29 5.14 6.33
C LEU A 413 -23.51 6.57 6.84
N ILE A 414 -23.92 7.48 5.95
CA ILE A 414 -24.40 8.82 6.28
C ILE A 414 -25.81 8.96 5.74
N LEU A 415 -26.76 9.20 6.64
CA LEU A 415 -28.17 9.50 6.33
C LEU A 415 -28.41 11.00 6.38
N CYS A 416 -29.25 11.56 5.53
CA CYS A 416 -29.50 12.99 5.49
C CYS A 416 -30.96 13.32 5.08
N CYS A 417 -31.56 14.23 5.82
CA CYS A 417 -32.92 14.78 5.55
C CYS A 417 -33.01 16.23 5.99
N LYS A 418 -34.19 16.86 5.78
CA LYS A 418 -34.52 18.12 6.43
C LYS A 418 -34.61 17.91 7.94
N GLY A 419 -34.21 18.88 8.72
CA GLY A 419 -34.23 18.84 10.18
C GLY A 419 -35.62 18.94 10.79
N GLU A 420 -36.59 18.18 10.30
CA GLU A 420 -37.97 18.10 10.78
C GLU A 420 -38.20 16.75 11.47
N PRO A 421 -38.93 16.71 12.59
CA PRO A 421 -39.14 15.49 13.39
C PRO A 421 -39.64 14.32 12.53
N TYR A 422 -40.64 14.54 11.68
CA TYR A 422 -41.24 13.52 10.83
C TYR A 422 -40.19 12.85 9.90
N SER A 423 -39.45 13.67 9.15
CA SER A 423 -38.47 13.14 8.19
C SER A 423 -37.32 12.38 8.88
N ILE A 424 -36.93 12.77 10.09
CA ILE A 424 -35.92 12.11 10.88
C ILE A 424 -36.45 10.78 11.41
N GLN A 425 -37.71 10.78 11.93
CA GLN A 425 -38.34 9.58 12.45
C GLN A 425 -38.51 8.51 11.36
N GLU A 426 -38.89 8.91 10.16
CA GLU A 426 -39.00 7.99 9.01
C GLU A 426 -37.67 7.34 8.63
N ILE A 427 -36.57 8.10 8.63
CA ILE A 427 -35.23 7.53 8.44
C ILE A 427 -34.89 6.51 9.53
N LEU A 428 -35.19 6.82 10.78
CA LEU A 428 -34.90 5.92 11.90
C LEU A 428 -35.80 4.67 11.86
N ASN A 429 -37.09 4.80 11.50
CA ASN A 429 -38.00 3.67 11.31
C ASN A 429 -37.53 2.73 10.24
N ASN A 430 -37.11 3.24 9.07
CA ASN A 430 -36.56 2.43 7.98
C ASN A 430 -35.26 1.73 8.36
N PHE A 431 -34.39 2.40 9.10
CA PHE A 431 -33.16 1.77 9.61
C PHE A 431 -33.50 0.69 10.65
N HIS A 432 -34.48 0.91 11.53
CA HIS A 432 -34.91 -0.09 12.50
C HIS A 432 -35.50 -1.34 11.84
N HIS A 433 -36.35 -1.16 10.82
CA HIS A 433 -36.86 -2.25 10.00
C HIS A 433 -35.69 -3.05 9.36
N PHE A 434 -34.73 -2.34 8.72
CA PHE A 434 -33.53 -2.99 8.18
C PHE A 434 -32.76 -3.79 9.24
N SER A 435 -32.64 -3.26 10.46
CA SER A 435 -31.96 -3.94 11.56
C SER A 435 -32.66 -5.25 11.95
N LYS A 436 -33.97 -5.28 11.95
CA LYS A 436 -34.79 -6.49 12.24
C LYS A 436 -34.68 -7.53 11.13
N VAL A 437 -34.61 -7.08 9.86
CA VAL A 437 -34.50 -7.98 8.70
C VAL A 437 -33.07 -8.53 8.54
N ALA A 438 -32.05 -7.67 8.60
CA ALA A 438 -30.66 -8.04 8.30
C ALA A 438 -29.85 -8.55 9.52
N GLY A 439 -30.29 -8.24 10.74
CA GLY A 439 -29.53 -8.48 11.97
C GLY A 439 -28.40 -7.45 12.20
N LEU A 440 -28.37 -6.37 11.42
CA LEU A 440 -27.36 -5.31 11.49
C LEU A 440 -27.87 -4.18 12.40
N THR A 441 -27.20 -3.89 13.49
CA THR A 441 -27.62 -2.88 14.46
C THR A 441 -26.66 -1.69 14.50
N ALA A 442 -27.16 -0.51 14.88
CA ALA A 442 -26.33 0.65 15.11
C ALA A 442 -25.48 0.50 16.36
N ASN A 443 -24.30 1.08 16.33
CA ASN A 443 -23.48 1.29 17.52
C ASN A 443 -23.81 2.66 18.11
N ASN A 444 -24.71 2.71 19.09
CA ASN A 444 -25.21 3.97 19.66
C ASN A 444 -24.08 4.86 20.23
N SER A 445 -23.04 4.26 20.81
CA SER A 445 -21.93 5.01 21.39
C SER A 445 -21.06 5.74 20.34
N LYS A 446 -21.05 5.26 19.09
CA LYS A 446 -20.26 5.81 17.98
C LYS A 446 -21.10 6.54 16.94
N THR A 447 -22.39 6.24 16.85
CA THR A 447 -23.32 6.93 15.95
C THR A 447 -23.54 8.36 16.43
N LYS A 448 -23.50 9.33 15.50
CA LYS A 448 -23.59 10.76 15.81
C LYS A 448 -24.59 11.47 14.91
N VAL A 449 -25.38 12.35 15.52
CA VAL A 449 -26.33 13.25 14.86
C VAL A 449 -25.69 14.62 14.69
N TYR A 450 -25.66 15.13 13.48
CA TYR A 450 -25.18 16.48 13.14
C TYR A 450 -26.37 17.29 12.66
N SER A 451 -26.61 18.41 13.29
CA SER A 451 -27.74 19.29 13.03
C SER A 451 -27.29 20.69 12.61
N CYS A 452 -28.11 21.35 11.82
CA CYS A 452 -27.92 22.74 11.45
C CYS A 452 -29.31 23.42 11.39
N GLY A 453 -29.47 24.61 11.99
CA GLY A 453 -30.70 25.38 11.94
C GLY A 453 -31.92 24.72 12.65
N MET A 454 -31.68 23.74 13.52
CA MET A 454 -32.70 23.06 14.31
C MET A 454 -32.77 23.62 15.74
N LYS A 455 -33.95 23.60 16.36
CA LYS A 455 -34.12 23.94 17.78
C LYS A 455 -33.48 22.85 18.64
N GLU A 456 -32.89 23.24 19.77
CA GLU A 456 -32.16 22.34 20.67
C GLU A 456 -33.09 21.26 21.26
N GLU A 457 -34.33 21.60 21.56
CA GLU A 457 -35.39 20.69 22.06
C GLU A 457 -35.61 19.51 21.09
N VAL A 458 -35.71 19.82 19.78
CA VAL A 458 -35.87 18.76 18.74
C VAL A 458 -34.66 17.88 18.68
N ILE A 459 -33.43 18.43 18.81
CA ILE A 459 -32.20 17.66 18.79
C ILE A 459 -32.14 16.72 20.00
N ASN A 460 -32.49 17.23 21.20
CA ASN A 460 -32.48 16.44 22.43
C ASN A 460 -33.49 15.29 22.37
N ASN A 461 -34.71 15.54 21.88
CA ASN A 461 -35.71 14.49 21.67
C ASN A 461 -35.21 13.38 20.73
N ILE A 462 -34.52 13.72 19.63
CA ILE A 462 -33.97 12.74 18.70
C ILE A 462 -32.87 11.92 19.39
N ILE A 463 -32.01 12.55 20.18
CA ILE A 463 -30.93 11.91 20.92
C ILE A 463 -31.47 10.92 21.94
N GLU A 464 -32.49 11.35 22.69
CA GLU A 464 -33.15 10.53 23.70
C GLU A 464 -33.86 9.31 23.10
N GLN A 465 -34.63 9.49 22.04
CA GLN A 465 -35.33 8.41 21.35
C GLN A 465 -34.40 7.42 20.63
N SER A 466 -33.35 7.92 20.01
CA SER A 466 -32.41 7.07 19.24
C SER A 466 -31.28 6.47 20.07
N GLY A 467 -30.97 7.04 21.23
CA GLY A 467 -29.78 6.73 22.02
C GLY A 467 -28.45 7.13 21.34
N PHE A 468 -28.52 7.96 20.29
CA PHE A 468 -27.35 8.43 19.56
C PHE A 468 -26.69 9.62 20.27
N LYS A 469 -25.47 10.00 19.83
CA LYS A 469 -24.75 11.14 20.42
C LYS A 469 -24.82 12.36 19.52
N LYS A 470 -24.88 13.57 20.12
CA LYS A 470 -24.70 14.82 19.38
C LYS A 470 -23.29 14.89 18.81
N GLY A 471 -23.19 15.17 17.53
CA GLY A 471 -21.92 15.32 16.80
C GLY A 471 -21.53 16.79 16.64
N SER A 472 -20.21 17.04 16.54
CA SER A 472 -19.63 18.35 16.22
C SER A 472 -18.71 18.27 15.01
N LEU A 473 -18.62 19.37 14.25
CA LEU A 473 -17.65 19.50 13.16
C LEU A 473 -16.28 20.01 13.69
N PRO A 474 -15.17 19.55 13.16
CA PRO A 474 -15.02 18.55 12.10
C PRO A 474 -15.22 17.12 12.59
N PHE A 475 -15.73 16.24 11.74
CA PHE A 475 -15.74 14.81 12.01
C PHE A 475 -14.94 14.03 10.95
N LYS A 476 -14.53 12.80 11.28
CA LYS A 476 -13.78 11.95 10.37
C LYS A 476 -14.74 11.07 9.56
N TYR A 477 -14.59 11.09 8.22
CA TYR A 477 -15.29 10.20 7.29
C TYR A 477 -14.29 9.63 6.28
N LEU A 478 -14.30 8.30 6.10
CA LEU A 478 -13.42 7.58 5.19
C LEU A 478 -11.95 8.02 5.29
N GLY A 479 -11.46 8.26 6.50
CA GLY A 479 -10.06 8.56 6.77
C GLY A 479 -9.65 10.04 6.74
N VAL A 480 -10.52 10.94 6.27
CA VAL A 480 -10.26 12.39 6.17
C VAL A 480 -11.22 13.23 7.02
N PRO A 481 -10.84 14.45 7.43
CA PRO A 481 -11.75 15.35 8.15
C PRO A 481 -12.78 15.97 7.21
N ILE A 482 -14.04 16.02 7.66
CA ILE A 482 -15.15 16.73 7.03
C ILE A 482 -15.36 18.04 7.76
N CYS A 483 -15.26 19.17 7.05
CA CYS A 483 -15.24 20.50 7.61
C CYS A 483 -16.25 21.42 6.91
N SER A 484 -16.98 22.27 7.67
CA SER A 484 -17.85 23.29 7.06
C SER A 484 -17.07 24.48 6.48
N LYS A 485 -15.85 24.70 6.94
CA LYS A 485 -14.94 25.78 6.54
C LYS A 485 -13.69 25.22 5.83
N ARG A 486 -12.72 26.08 5.52
CA ARG A 486 -11.40 25.70 4.98
C ARG A 486 -10.71 24.73 5.94
N ILE A 487 -10.08 23.69 5.38
CA ILE A 487 -9.24 22.76 6.15
C ILE A 487 -8.07 23.53 6.81
N SER A 488 -7.94 23.38 8.14
CA SER A 488 -6.86 24.01 8.91
C SER A 488 -5.61 23.11 8.97
N VAL A 489 -4.48 23.69 9.39
CA VAL A 489 -3.23 22.95 9.62
C VAL A 489 -3.44 21.89 10.71
N SER A 490 -4.14 22.24 11.81
CA SER A 490 -4.45 21.31 12.91
C SER A 490 -5.25 20.09 12.46
N GLN A 491 -6.17 20.24 11.53
CA GLN A 491 -6.93 19.13 10.96
C GLN A 491 -6.06 18.18 10.11
N CYS A 492 -4.89 18.66 9.65
CA CYS A 492 -3.90 17.87 8.92
C CYS A 492 -2.84 17.22 9.84
N GLU A 493 -2.83 17.51 11.14
CA GLU A 493 -1.84 16.96 12.10
C GLU A 493 -1.77 15.43 12.03
N LYS A 494 -2.93 14.77 11.92
CA LYS A 494 -2.97 13.31 11.81
C LYS A 494 -2.22 12.77 10.58
N LEU A 495 -2.16 13.50 9.49
CA LEU A 495 -1.34 13.16 8.32
C LEU A 495 0.15 13.22 8.67
N ILE A 496 0.56 14.26 9.37
CA ILE A 496 1.94 14.46 9.84
C ILE A 496 2.32 13.39 10.87
N GLU A 497 1.47 13.13 11.86
CA GLU A 497 1.66 12.06 12.86
C GLU A 497 1.87 10.69 12.21
N GLN A 498 1.10 10.36 11.19
CA GLN A 498 1.28 9.09 10.47
C GLN A 498 2.65 8.98 9.80
N MET A 499 3.18 10.08 9.26
CA MET A 499 4.50 10.11 8.63
C MET A 499 5.62 10.00 9.68
N THR A 500 5.56 10.79 10.76
CA THR A 500 6.56 10.79 11.84
C THR A 500 6.58 9.47 12.60
N ALA A 501 5.40 8.87 12.88
CA ALA A 501 5.29 7.54 13.47
C ALA A 501 5.94 6.45 12.60
N ARG A 502 5.80 6.54 11.26
CA ARG A 502 6.49 5.61 10.36
C ARG A 502 8.02 5.75 10.45
N ILE A 503 8.52 6.97 10.46
CA ILE A 503 9.97 7.23 10.58
C ILE A 503 10.50 6.71 11.93
N SER A 504 9.76 6.93 13.02
CA SER A 504 10.15 6.47 14.35
C SER A 504 10.20 4.94 14.48
N THR A 505 9.40 4.22 13.67
CA THR A 505 9.48 2.75 13.64
C THR A 505 10.69 2.23 12.86
N TRP A 506 11.32 3.06 12.04
CA TRP A 506 12.48 2.65 11.24
C TRP A 506 13.76 2.92 12.01
N SER A 507 14.60 1.92 12.11
CA SER A 507 15.95 2.10 12.72
C SER A 507 16.86 2.85 11.75
N SER A 508 16.77 4.16 11.77
CA SER A 508 17.40 5.05 10.78
C SER A 508 18.93 5.00 10.78
N LYS A 509 19.56 4.69 11.94
CA LYS A 509 21.04 4.56 12.06
C LYS A 509 21.61 3.45 11.15
N ASN A 510 20.80 2.47 10.75
CA ASN A 510 21.22 1.30 9.96
C ASN A 510 20.78 1.38 8.48
N LEU A 511 20.15 2.47 8.05
CA LEU A 511 19.70 2.63 6.65
C LEU A 511 20.66 3.52 5.88
N SER A 512 21.09 3.05 4.70
CA SER A 512 21.83 3.88 3.75
C SER A 512 20.94 5.01 3.21
N PHE A 513 21.54 6.04 2.65
CA PHE A 513 20.81 7.12 1.95
C PHE A 513 19.91 6.56 0.84
N ALA A 514 20.36 5.52 0.13
CA ALA A 514 19.56 4.85 -0.90
C ALA A 514 18.34 4.15 -0.29
N GLY A 515 18.50 3.47 0.85
CA GLY A 515 17.41 2.85 1.60
C GLY A 515 16.39 3.87 2.09
N ARG A 516 16.85 5.00 2.67
CA ARG A 516 15.97 6.12 3.07
C ARG A 516 15.24 6.73 1.88
N SER A 517 15.95 6.93 0.76
CA SER A 517 15.37 7.43 -0.50
C SER A 517 14.24 6.52 -1.00
N GLN A 518 14.42 5.21 -0.94
CA GLN A 518 13.38 4.24 -1.31
C GLN A 518 12.15 4.35 -0.40
N LEU A 519 12.33 4.51 0.91
CA LEU A 519 11.24 4.68 1.88
C LEU A 519 10.47 5.97 1.68
N ILE A 520 11.15 7.07 1.37
CA ILE A 520 10.49 8.33 1.04
C ILE A 520 9.55 8.14 -0.14
N ASN A 521 10.03 7.55 -1.25
CA ASN A 521 9.24 7.37 -2.47
C ASN A 521 8.09 6.37 -2.30
N SER A 522 8.35 5.22 -1.67
CA SER A 522 7.38 4.13 -1.62
C SER A 522 6.39 4.23 -0.46
N VAL A 523 6.75 4.90 0.64
CA VAL A 523 5.92 4.97 1.84
C VAL A 523 5.54 6.40 2.20
N LEU A 524 6.49 7.29 2.50
CA LEU A 524 6.17 8.62 3.01
C LEU A 524 5.36 9.45 2.02
N LEU A 525 5.79 9.51 0.76
CA LEU A 525 5.06 10.23 -0.28
C LEU A 525 3.74 9.56 -0.67
N SER A 526 3.53 8.26 -0.35
CA SER A 526 2.25 7.60 -0.58
C SER A 526 1.19 7.96 0.46
N ILE A 527 1.59 8.29 1.70
CA ILE A 527 0.67 8.64 2.79
C ILE A 527 -0.13 9.91 2.44
N HIS A 528 0.53 10.95 1.90
CA HIS A 528 -0.16 12.20 1.55
C HIS A 528 -1.00 12.08 0.28
N GLN A 529 -0.72 11.12 -0.62
CA GLN A 529 -1.43 10.99 -1.90
C GLN A 529 -2.93 10.82 -1.75
N TYR A 530 -3.37 10.08 -0.74
CA TYR A 530 -4.79 9.91 -0.47
C TYR A 530 -5.49 11.24 -0.15
N TRP A 531 -4.87 12.05 0.72
CA TRP A 531 -5.40 13.38 1.06
C TRP A 531 -5.35 14.35 -0.12
N ALA A 532 -4.28 14.28 -0.92
CA ALA A 532 -4.11 15.09 -2.12
C ALA A 532 -5.14 14.80 -3.23
N GLN A 533 -5.79 13.62 -3.20
CA GLN A 533 -6.90 13.30 -4.11
C GLN A 533 -8.23 13.97 -3.69
N VAL A 534 -8.35 14.35 -2.43
CA VAL A 534 -9.56 14.96 -1.87
C VAL A 534 -9.41 16.47 -1.77
N PHE A 535 -8.24 16.95 -1.33
CA PHE A 535 -8.01 18.35 -1.00
C PHE A 535 -6.83 18.98 -1.75
N VAL A 536 -6.95 20.25 -2.05
CA VAL A 536 -5.78 21.12 -2.23
C VAL A 536 -5.26 21.43 -0.83
N LEU A 537 -4.20 20.75 -0.42
CA LEU A 537 -3.63 20.88 0.93
C LEU A 537 -3.05 22.27 1.16
N PRO A 538 -3.09 22.80 2.41
CA PRO A 538 -2.43 24.05 2.74
C PRO A 538 -0.94 24.00 2.44
N VAL A 539 -0.39 25.08 1.86
CA VAL A 539 1.03 25.18 1.48
C VAL A 539 1.95 24.91 2.68
N SER A 540 1.58 25.38 3.89
CA SER A 540 2.34 25.14 5.12
C SER A 540 2.42 23.64 5.47
N VAL A 541 1.36 22.88 5.24
CA VAL A 541 1.33 21.41 5.43
C VAL A 541 2.23 20.73 4.42
N LEU A 542 2.16 21.12 3.14
CA LEU A 542 3.03 20.56 2.10
C LEU A 542 4.51 20.85 2.40
N ARG A 543 4.85 22.08 2.82
CA ARG A 543 6.22 22.43 3.25
C ARG A 543 6.68 21.61 4.45
N ASN A 544 5.81 21.35 5.42
CA ASN A 544 6.14 20.49 6.56
C ASN A 544 6.44 19.04 6.12
N ILE A 545 5.66 18.50 5.20
CA ILE A 545 5.92 17.17 4.61
C ILE A 545 7.29 17.14 3.93
N GLU A 546 7.62 18.17 3.15
CA GLU A 546 8.93 18.28 2.50
C GLU A 546 10.08 18.36 3.52
N GLN A 547 9.91 19.12 4.60
CA GLN A 547 10.89 19.20 5.69
C GLN A 547 11.12 17.86 6.37
N ILE A 548 10.07 17.11 6.67
CA ILE A 548 10.14 15.76 7.24
C ILE A 548 10.88 14.80 6.30
N CYS A 549 10.56 14.82 5.01
CA CYS A 549 11.24 13.97 4.03
C CYS A 549 12.72 14.34 3.88
N ARG A 550 13.04 15.64 3.86
CA ARG A 550 14.41 16.15 3.82
C ARG A 550 15.21 15.73 5.06
N ALA A 551 14.66 15.94 6.25
CA ALA A 551 15.29 15.54 7.50
C ALA A 551 15.54 14.03 7.54
N PHE A 552 14.56 13.21 7.14
CA PHE A 552 14.74 11.77 7.09
C PHE A 552 15.78 11.33 6.07
N LEU A 553 15.84 11.94 4.88
CA LEU A 553 16.84 11.61 3.86
C LEU A 553 18.25 11.81 4.42
N TRP A 554 18.53 13.01 4.97
CA TRP A 554 19.90 13.42 5.29
C TRP A 554 20.35 12.99 6.70
N SER A 555 19.48 13.08 7.72
CA SER A 555 19.81 12.74 9.10
C SER A 555 19.19 11.45 9.61
N GLY A 556 18.20 10.89 8.90
CA GLY A 556 17.52 9.66 9.30
C GLY A 556 16.47 9.83 10.40
N VAL A 557 16.17 11.05 10.80
CA VAL A 557 15.12 11.40 11.77
C VAL A 557 14.06 12.27 11.13
N TRP A 558 12.89 12.39 11.74
CA TRP A 558 11.79 13.19 11.20
C TRP A 558 11.95 14.70 11.37
N TYR A 559 12.87 15.12 12.24
CA TYR A 559 13.19 16.53 12.50
C TYR A 559 14.71 16.72 12.53
N SER A 560 15.22 17.70 11.79
CA SER A 560 16.62 18.09 11.80
C SER A 560 16.75 19.50 11.25
N THR A 561 17.57 20.32 11.91
CA THR A 561 17.97 21.64 11.44
C THR A 561 19.19 21.59 10.52
N ALA A 562 19.87 20.45 10.44
CA ALA A 562 21.06 20.28 9.60
C ALA A 562 20.73 20.53 8.12
N PRO A 563 21.57 21.30 7.41
CA PRO A 563 21.40 21.53 5.98
C PRO A 563 21.53 20.22 5.18
N GLY A 564 20.73 20.06 4.12
CA GLY A 564 20.90 18.95 3.20
C GLY A 564 22.10 19.18 2.26
N TYR A 565 22.69 18.09 1.77
CA TYR A 565 23.83 18.20 0.83
C TYR A 565 23.43 18.81 -0.52
N ILE A 566 22.16 18.65 -0.92
CA ILE A 566 21.56 19.19 -2.15
C ILE A 566 20.19 19.80 -1.78
N SER A 567 19.84 20.91 -2.44
CA SER A 567 18.55 21.58 -2.24
C SER A 567 17.40 20.62 -2.57
N TRP A 568 16.29 20.70 -1.81
CA TRP A 568 15.15 19.81 -1.99
C TRP A 568 14.55 19.91 -3.38
N GLU A 569 14.52 21.09 -3.98
CA GLU A 569 14.08 21.31 -5.35
C GLU A 569 14.90 20.49 -6.37
N ASN A 570 16.23 20.48 -6.23
CA ASN A 570 17.10 19.68 -7.10
C ASN A 570 16.96 18.17 -6.82
N VAL A 571 16.71 17.76 -5.58
CA VAL A 571 16.41 16.36 -5.23
C VAL A 571 15.12 15.89 -5.94
N CYS A 572 14.10 16.75 -6.04
CA CYS A 572 12.82 16.44 -6.67
C CYS A 572 12.87 16.35 -8.20
N LYS A 573 13.91 16.88 -8.84
CA LYS A 573 14.08 16.78 -10.30
C LYS A 573 14.12 15.31 -10.75
N GLU A 574 13.68 15.07 -11.99
CA GLU A 574 13.77 13.72 -12.58
C GLU A 574 15.23 13.23 -12.61
N LYS A 575 15.42 11.92 -12.51
CA LYS A 575 16.76 11.31 -12.61
C LYS A 575 17.51 11.71 -13.89
N LYS A 576 16.79 11.88 -15.01
CA LYS A 576 17.36 12.31 -16.30
C LYS A 576 17.86 13.76 -16.27
N VAL A 577 17.35 14.56 -15.36
CA VAL A 577 17.67 15.97 -15.16
C VAL A 577 18.65 16.19 -13.99
N GLY A 578 19.08 15.08 -13.35
CA GLY A 578 20.09 15.12 -12.29
C GLY A 578 19.56 15.04 -10.86
N GLY A 579 18.25 14.83 -10.67
CA GLY A 579 17.65 14.61 -9.34
C GLY A 579 17.52 13.14 -8.94
N LEU A 580 16.83 12.89 -7.84
CA LEU A 580 16.46 11.54 -7.36
C LEU A 580 15.09 11.08 -7.89
N GLY A 581 14.34 11.96 -8.55
CA GLY A 581 13.01 11.69 -9.09
C GLY A 581 11.93 11.65 -8.01
N TYR A 582 12.08 12.40 -6.93
CA TYR A 582 10.99 12.61 -5.98
C TYR A 582 9.93 13.50 -6.62
N ARG A 583 8.69 13.29 -6.20
CA ARG A 583 7.60 14.13 -6.70
C ARG A 583 7.63 15.47 -5.99
N ASP A 584 7.56 16.56 -6.76
CA ASP A 584 7.16 17.87 -6.25
C ASP A 584 5.71 17.75 -5.78
N ILE A 585 5.50 17.72 -4.47
CA ILE A 585 4.19 17.41 -3.90
C ILE A 585 3.17 18.52 -4.12
N GLN A 586 3.60 19.77 -4.35
CA GLN A 586 2.70 20.88 -4.67
C GLN A 586 2.13 20.70 -6.08
N LYS A 587 2.99 20.50 -7.08
CA LYS A 587 2.58 20.22 -8.46
C LYS A 587 1.83 18.90 -8.58
N TRP A 588 2.23 17.90 -7.79
CA TRP A 588 1.52 16.63 -7.73
C TRP A 588 0.10 16.76 -7.17
N ASN A 589 -0.11 17.60 -6.14
CA ASN A 589 -1.44 17.86 -5.60
C ASN A 589 -2.34 18.54 -6.69
N ILE A 590 -1.82 19.52 -7.44
CA ILE A 590 -2.54 20.13 -8.55
C ILE A 590 -2.88 19.10 -9.63
N ALA A 591 -1.91 18.27 -10.05
CA ALA A 591 -2.12 17.24 -11.06
C ALA A 591 -3.14 16.18 -10.62
N THR A 592 -3.20 15.88 -9.32
CA THR A 592 -4.16 14.94 -8.76
C THR A 592 -5.57 15.53 -8.73
N MET A 593 -5.70 16.80 -8.36
CA MET A 593 -6.97 17.55 -8.39
C MET A 593 -7.47 17.81 -9.82
N ALA A 594 -6.59 17.87 -10.81
CA ALA A 594 -6.95 17.96 -12.22
C ALA A 594 -7.87 16.82 -12.68
N ARG A 595 -7.85 15.66 -12.00
CA ARG A 595 -8.78 14.56 -12.24
C ARG A 595 -10.24 14.99 -12.09
N HIS A 596 -10.52 15.83 -11.09
CA HIS A 596 -11.88 16.33 -10.86
C HIS A 596 -12.29 17.34 -11.93
N VAL A 597 -11.36 18.20 -12.36
CA VAL A 597 -11.59 19.14 -13.48
C VAL A 597 -11.90 18.36 -14.75
N TRP A 598 -11.12 17.33 -15.05
CA TRP A 598 -11.34 16.44 -16.20
C TRP A 598 -12.68 15.70 -16.13
N ALA A 599 -13.02 15.15 -14.96
CA ALA A 599 -14.26 14.39 -14.76
C ALA A 599 -15.50 15.26 -14.99
N VAL A 600 -15.50 16.49 -14.48
CA VAL A 600 -16.60 17.46 -14.71
C VAL A 600 -16.67 17.88 -16.18
N ALA A 601 -15.53 18.17 -16.82
CA ALA A 601 -15.46 18.57 -18.23
C ALA A 601 -16.01 17.50 -19.17
N ASN A 602 -15.71 16.23 -18.90
CA ASN A 602 -16.13 15.08 -19.70
C ASN A 602 -17.44 14.46 -19.21
N LYS A 603 -18.18 15.11 -18.32
CA LYS A 603 -19.45 14.65 -17.75
C LYS A 603 -19.42 13.17 -17.35
N GLN A 604 -18.35 12.75 -16.66
CA GLN A 604 -18.19 11.36 -16.25
C GLN A 604 -19.40 10.88 -15.43
N ASP A 605 -19.90 9.69 -15.76
CA ASP A 605 -21.05 9.11 -15.08
C ASP A 605 -20.66 8.63 -13.66
N ASN A 606 -20.80 9.52 -12.68
CA ASN A 606 -20.61 9.22 -11.27
C ASN A 606 -21.37 10.22 -10.38
N LEU A 607 -21.68 9.79 -9.16
CA LEU A 607 -22.47 10.54 -8.19
C LEU A 607 -21.98 11.98 -7.99
N TRP A 608 -20.66 12.21 -7.86
CA TRP A 608 -20.13 13.55 -7.59
C TRP A 608 -20.26 14.49 -8.79
N VAL A 609 -19.99 14.00 -10.00
CA VAL A 609 -20.17 14.82 -11.22
C VAL A 609 -21.63 15.17 -11.43
N LYS A 610 -22.56 14.22 -11.25
CA LYS A 610 -24.02 14.48 -11.26
C LYS A 610 -24.40 15.52 -10.22
N TRP A 611 -23.85 15.41 -9.00
CA TRP A 611 -24.05 16.40 -7.95
C TRP A 611 -23.60 17.80 -8.36
N ILE A 612 -22.40 17.94 -8.92
CA ILE A 612 -21.85 19.22 -9.33
C ILE A 612 -22.69 19.84 -10.45
N HIS A 613 -23.08 19.07 -11.45
CA HIS A 613 -23.95 19.56 -12.52
C HIS A 613 -25.35 19.96 -12.02
N SER A 614 -25.94 19.20 -11.11
CA SER A 614 -27.28 19.49 -10.57
C SER A 614 -27.29 20.72 -9.64
N VAL A 615 -26.28 20.87 -8.79
CA VAL A 615 -26.26 21.89 -7.72
C VAL A 615 -25.61 23.19 -8.16
N TYR A 616 -24.53 23.13 -8.95
CA TYR A 616 -23.68 24.28 -9.24
C TYR A 616 -23.73 24.73 -10.70
N ILE A 617 -23.39 23.87 -11.66
CA ILE A 617 -23.22 24.25 -13.07
C ILE A 617 -24.57 24.38 -13.76
N LYS A 618 -25.52 23.48 -13.43
CA LYS A 618 -26.85 23.41 -14.07
C LYS A 618 -26.73 23.27 -15.60
N LYS A 619 -27.24 24.25 -16.37
CA LYS A 619 -27.18 24.33 -17.83
C LYS A 619 -25.97 25.08 -18.36
N GLY A 620 -25.09 25.61 -17.48
CA GLY A 620 -23.96 26.46 -17.89
C GLY A 620 -22.80 25.67 -18.47
N ASP A 621 -21.93 26.39 -19.21
CA ASP A 621 -20.66 25.84 -19.69
C ASP A 621 -19.65 25.72 -18.56
N TRP A 622 -18.98 24.55 -18.46
CA TRP A 622 -17.99 24.29 -17.41
C TRP A 622 -16.76 25.18 -17.52
N TRP A 623 -16.28 25.42 -18.72
CA TRP A 623 -15.02 26.15 -18.86
C TRP A 623 -15.16 27.64 -18.55
N GLY A 624 -16.31 28.24 -18.88
CA GLY A 624 -16.67 29.60 -18.48
C GLY A 624 -17.26 29.74 -17.09
N TYR A 625 -17.55 28.62 -16.38
CA TYR A 625 -18.19 28.64 -15.08
C TYR A 625 -17.29 29.26 -14.00
N GLU A 626 -17.85 30.18 -13.20
CA GLU A 626 -17.23 30.74 -12.00
C GLU A 626 -18.00 30.33 -10.75
N PRO A 627 -17.29 29.87 -9.68
CA PRO A 627 -17.97 29.42 -8.47
C PRO A 627 -18.58 30.61 -7.70
N PRO A 628 -19.79 30.46 -7.16
CA PRO A 628 -20.39 31.51 -6.37
C PRO A 628 -19.59 31.78 -5.09
N LYS A 629 -19.60 33.03 -4.60
CA LYS A 629 -18.85 33.48 -3.41
C LYS A 629 -19.15 32.58 -2.18
N ASP A 630 -20.34 32.07 -2.08
CA ASP A 630 -20.80 31.18 -1.00
C ASP A 630 -20.62 29.68 -1.34
N GLY A 631 -19.99 29.33 -2.46
CA GLY A 631 -19.62 27.96 -2.83
C GLY A 631 -18.79 27.26 -1.75
N SER A 632 -18.86 25.91 -1.65
CA SER A 632 -18.03 25.17 -0.69
C SER A 632 -16.55 25.45 -0.94
N TRP A 633 -15.75 25.45 0.14
CA TRP A 633 -14.33 25.74 0.01
C TRP A 633 -13.64 24.79 -0.97
N TYR A 634 -13.95 23.49 -0.89
CA TYR A 634 -13.31 22.52 -1.79
C TYR A 634 -13.73 22.70 -3.25
N TRP A 635 -15.01 23.06 -3.53
CA TRP A 635 -15.48 23.33 -4.87
C TRP A 635 -14.76 24.53 -5.49
N ARG A 636 -14.62 25.61 -4.73
CA ARG A 636 -13.81 26.76 -5.15
C ARG A 636 -12.37 26.37 -5.46
N LYS A 637 -11.78 25.43 -4.71
CA LYS A 637 -10.43 24.91 -4.97
C LYS A 637 -10.33 24.05 -6.24
N VAL A 638 -11.37 23.30 -6.59
CA VAL A 638 -11.45 22.60 -7.89
C VAL A 638 -11.51 23.60 -9.04
N CYS A 639 -12.33 24.68 -8.91
CA CYS A 639 -12.40 25.75 -9.90
C CYS A 639 -11.09 26.56 -10.01
N GLU A 640 -10.41 26.80 -8.89
CA GLU A 640 -9.07 27.40 -8.87
C GLU A 640 -8.04 26.50 -9.59
N THR A 641 -8.10 25.20 -9.37
CA THR A 641 -7.28 24.23 -10.10
C THR A 641 -7.58 24.29 -11.61
N LYS A 642 -8.86 24.40 -12.02
CA LYS A 642 -9.25 24.63 -13.43
C LYS A 642 -8.53 25.83 -14.02
N ARG A 643 -8.54 26.98 -13.32
CA ARG A 643 -7.85 28.20 -13.80
C ARG A 643 -6.34 27.97 -13.95
N VAL A 644 -5.68 27.34 -12.97
CA VAL A 644 -4.25 27.00 -13.04
C VAL A 644 -3.95 26.13 -14.27
N LEU A 645 -4.80 25.14 -14.57
CA LEU A 645 -4.63 24.28 -15.74
C LEU A 645 -4.86 25.01 -17.08
N ILE A 646 -5.81 25.95 -17.13
CA ILE A 646 -6.03 26.80 -18.30
C ILE A 646 -4.81 27.69 -18.55
N HIS A 647 -4.30 28.36 -17.51
CA HIS A 647 -3.08 29.18 -17.61
C HIS A 647 -1.84 28.39 -18.04
N ALA A 648 -1.77 27.11 -17.65
CA ALA A 648 -0.71 26.21 -18.08
C ALA A 648 -0.92 25.64 -19.49
N GLY A 649 -1.96 26.06 -20.24
CA GLY A 649 -2.25 25.59 -21.62
C GLY A 649 -2.76 24.14 -21.67
N LEU A 650 -3.26 23.58 -20.56
CA LEU A 650 -3.60 22.15 -20.45
C LEU A 650 -5.08 21.83 -20.76
N LYS A 651 -5.88 22.81 -21.17
CA LYS A 651 -7.32 22.64 -21.48
C LYS A 651 -7.53 21.57 -22.57
N ASP A 652 -6.86 21.71 -23.71
CA ASP A 652 -7.04 20.79 -24.83
C ASP A 652 -6.48 19.39 -24.52
N THR A 653 -5.39 19.34 -23.76
CA THR A 653 -4.86 18.06 -23.26
C THR A 653 -5.91 17.31 -22.42
N LEU A 654 -6.63 18.00 -21.54
CA LEU A 654 -7.68 17.40 -20.70
C LEU A 654 -8.88 16.95 -21.54
N LEU A 655 -9.30 17.74 -22.54
CA LEU A 655 -10.42 17.40 -23.43
C LEU A 655 -10.13 16.17 -24.28
N ASN A 656 -8.90 16.01 -24.76
CA ASN A 656 -8.49 14.92 -25.63
C ASN A 656 -8.13 13.61 -24.87
N MET A 657 -8.08 13.64 -23.51
CA MET A 657 -7.80 12.45 -22.73
C MET A 657 -9.01 11.51 -22.65
N ARG A 658 -8.96 10.35 -23.31
CA ARG A 658 -9.95 9.26 -23.13
C ARG A 658 -9.92 8.68 -21.71
N ARG A 659 -8.73 8.56 -21.12
CA ARG A 659 -8.50 8.11 -19.74
C ARG A 659 -7.60 9.11 -19.03
N PHE A 660 -8.00 9.56 -17.86
CA PHE A 660 -7.22 10.50 -17.06
C PHE A 660 -5.92 9.89 -16.55
N SER A 661 -4.81 10.60 -16.72
CA SER A 661 -3.49 10.22 -16.23
C SER A 661 -2.86 11.35 -15.41
N VAL A 662 -2.80 11.15 -14.07
CA VAL A 662 -2.12 12.10 -13.16
C VAL A 662 -0.67 12.32 -13.59
N LYS A 663 0.02 11.23 -14.01
CA LYS A 663 1.42 11.30 -14.46
C LYS A 663 1.59 12.22 -15.67
N ALA A 664 0.70 12.14 -16.64
CA ALA A 664 0.78 12.95 -17.86
C ALA A 664 0.60 14.45 -17.53
N ILE A 665 -0.39 14.79 -16.71
CA ILE A 665 -0.60 16.19 -16.27
C ILE A 665 0.57 16.69 -15.43
N TYR A 666 1.07 15.89 -14.50
CA TYR A 666 2.21 16.23 -13.68
C TYR A 666 3.46 16.52 -14.52
N GLN A 667 3.73 15.69 -15.53
CA GLN A 667 4.87 15.91 -16.44
C GLN A 667 4.76 17.23 -17.23
N GLN A 668 3.56 17.66 -17.59
CA GLN A 668 3.35 18.94 -18.28
C GLN A 668 3.43 20.15 -17.32
N LEU A 669 3.14 19.96 -16.03
CA LEU A 669 3.33 20.99 -15.01
C LEU A 669 4.79 21.18 -14.59
N ILE A 670 5.65 20.20 -14.87
CA ILE A 670 7.10 20.33 -14.67
C ILE A 670 7.68 20.95 -15.94
N THR A 671 8.27 22.14 -15.82
CA THR A 671 8.98 22.81 -16.89
C THR A 671 10.05 21.90 -17.52
N ASN A 672 10.14 21.90 -18.84
CA ASN A 672 11.19 21.21 -19.59
C ASN A 672 12.57 21.64 -19.06
N GLN A 673 13.28 20.72 -18.44
CA GLN A 673 14.62 20.92 -17.91
C GLN A 673 15.61 20.12 -18.78
N GLU A 674 16.80 20.67 -19.00
CA GLU A 674 17.83 20.02 -19.81
C GLU A 674 18.28 18.69 -19.16
N LYS A 675 18.40 17.65 -19.98
CA LYS A 675 18.87 16.34 -19.55
C LYS A 675 20.36 16.40 -19.29
N VAL A 676 20.79 15.86 -18.15
CA VAL A 676 22.20 15.72 -17.85
C VAL A 676 22.78 14.45 -18.49
N PHE A 677 23.91 14.56 -19.15
CA PHE A 677 24.54 13.45 -19.90
C PHE A 677 24.98 12.28 -19.01
N TRP A 678 25.31 12.54 -17.77
CA TRP A 678 25.80 11.53 -16.80
C TRP A 678 24.67 10.70 -16.14
N ALA A 679 23.41 11.08 -16.32
CA ALA A 679 22.29 10.40 -15.66
C ALA A 679 22.21 8.90 -15.95
N SER A 680 22.48 8.50 -17.22
CA SER A 680 22.45 7.11 -17.65
C SER A 680 23.56 6.24 -17.03
N ASN A 681 24.67 6.86 -16.64
CA ASN A 681 25.79 6.18 -16.00
C ASN A 681 25.49 5.92 -14.51
N ILE A 682 24.98 6.93 -13.81
CA ILE A 682 24.67 6.84 -12.38
C ILE A 682 23.49 5.91 -12.12
N TRP A 683 22.40 6.09 -12.89
CA TRP A 683 21.16 5.32 -12.73
C TRP A 683 21.12 4.09 -13.67
N SER A 684 22.27 3.48 -13.97
CA SER A 684 22.33 2.25 -14.70
C SER A 684 21.63 1.12 -13.96
N ARG A 685 20.90 0.26 -14.70
CA ARG A 685 20.09 -0.83 -14.14
C ARG A 685 20.86 -1.77 -13.23
N TYR A 686 22.13 -1.97 -13.54
CA TYR A 686 22.97 -2.93 -12.82
C TYR A 686 23.73 -2.34 -11.64
N ASN A 687 23.82 -1.01 -11.52
CA ASN A 687 24.49 -0.37 -10.40
C ASN A 687 23.82 -0.70 -9.07
N VAL A 688 24.62 -0.87 -8.03
CA VAL A 688 24.11 -1.01 -6.66
C VAL A 688 23.53 0.33 -6.20
N PRO A 689 22.30 0.38 -5.66
CA PRO A 689 21.64 1.65 -5.31
C PRO A 689 22.44 2.57 -4.38
N LYS A 690 23.13 2.00 -3.38
CA LYS A 690 23.98 2.79 -2.45
C LYS A 690 25.22 3.37 -3.16
N HIS A 691 25.78 2.65 -4.14
CA HIS A 691 26.88 3.16 -4.97
C HIS A 691 26.42 4.27 -5.91
N SER A 692 25.24 4.08 -6.55
CA SER A 692 24.63 5.12 -7.38
C SER A 692 24.38 6.40 -6.61
N PHE A 693 23.93 6.31 -5.36
CA PHE A 693 23.68 7.48 -4.54
C PHE A 693 25.00 8.22 -4.20
N CYS A 694 26.05 7.48 -3.85
CA CYS A 694 27.37 8.05 -3.60
C CYS A 694 27.94 8.73 -4.87
N LEU A 695 27.88 8.05 -6.01
CA LEU A 695 28.31 8.60 -7.30
C LEU A 695 27.49 9.85 -7.71
N TRP A 696 26.18 9.87 -7.41
CA TRP A 696 25.31 11.03 -7.63
C TRP A 696 25.73 12.26 -6.85
N LEU A 697 26.18 12.10 -5.59
CA LEU A 697 26.76 13.18 -4.80
C LEU A 697 28.15 13.57 -5.33
N ALA A 698 28.98 12.59 -5.70
CA ALA A 698 30.33 12.82 -6.20
C ALA A 698 30.35 13.63 -7.51
N VAL A 699 29.51 13.27 -8.50
CA VAL A 699 29.46 13.96 -9.81
C VAL A 699 29.02 15.42 -9.66
N GLN A 700 28.21 15.74 -8.64
CA GLN A 700 27.77 17.08 -8.30
C GLN A 700 28.69 17.80 -7.31
N GLN A 701 29.80 17.17 -6.93
CA GLN A 701 30.75 17.68 -5.92
C GLN A 701 30.07 18.01 -4.58
N ARG A 702 29.14 17.14 -4.14
CA ARG A 702 28.31 17.35 -2.94
C ARG A 702 28.58 16.35 -1.81
N LEU A 703 29.61 15.50 -1.93
CA LEU A 703 30.08 14.67 -0.81
C LEU A 703 30.62 15.56 0.31
N PRO A 704 30.42 15.20 1.60
CA PRO A 704 30.94 15.97 2.73
C PRO A 704 32.45 15.70 2.94
N THR A 705 33.26 16.21 2.03
CA THR A 705 34.72 16.26 2.11
C THR A 705 35.21 17.31 3.11
N ALA A 706 36.44 17.20 3.59
CA ALA A 706 36.96 18.09 4.62
C ALA A 706 36.91 19.57 4.22
N ASP A 707 37.24 19.90 2.95
CA ASP A 707 37.16 21.26 2.40
C ASP A 707 35.74 21.85 2.47
N ARG A 708 34.72 21.01 2.31
CA ARG A 708 33.29 21.43 2.40
C ARG A 708 32.82 21.54 3.86
N LEU A 709 33.19 20.57 4.69
CA LEU A 709 32.83 20.59 6.11
C LEU A 709 33.44 21.78 6.83
N THR A 710 34.68 22.16 6.50
CA THR A 710 35.34 23.35 7.02
C THR A 710 34.62 24.64 6.59
N LYS A 711 34.15 24.73 5.32
CA LYS A 711 33.30 25.83 4.85
C LYS A 711 31.95 25.93 5.59
N TRP A 712 31.51 24.85 6.21
CA TRP A 712 30.30 24.83 7.05
C TRP A 712 30.59 25.05 8.54
N GLY A 713 31.83 25.43 8.90
CA GLY A 713 32.21 25.74 10.26
C GLY A 713 32.67 24.53 11.09
N ALA A 714 32.89 23.37 10.50
CA ALA A 714 33.40 22.24 11.23
C ALA A 714 34.92 22.37 11.46
N GLN A 715 35.36 22.25 12.69
CA GLN A 715 36.80 22.15 13.04
C GLN A 715 37.25 20.71 12.80
N MET A 716 38.09 20.50 11.78
CA MET A 716 38.62 19.17 11.44
C MET A 716 39.93 19.28 10.68
N GLN A 717 40.70 18.21 10.68
CA GLN A 717 41.89 18.10 9.83
C GLN A 717 41.49 18.10 8.35
N THR A 718 42.15 18.98 7.57
CA THR A 718 41.89 19.10 6.13
C THR A 718 42.75 18.16 5.26
N THR A 719 43.72 17.46 5.86
CA THR A 719 44.56 16.49 5.15
C THR A 719 43.81 15.23 4.78
N CYS A 720 44.06 14.70 3.58
CA CYS A 720 43.46 13.48 3.10
C CYS A 720 43.84 12.26 3.94
N GLY A 721 42.87 11.62 4.60
CA GLY A 721 43.10 10.45 5.44
C GLY A 721 43.63 9.20 4.70
N LEU A 722 43.59 9.17 3.38
CA LEU A 722 44.06 8.03 2.58
C LEU A 722 45.54 8.16 2.17
N CYS A 723 46.04 9.36 1.88
CA CYS A 723 47.43 9.56 1.49
C CYS A 723 48.25 10.29 2.57
N GLY A 724 47.61 11.02 3.46
CA GLY A 724 48.30 11.80 4.53
C GLY A 724 49.00 13.10 4.09
N THR A 725 49.00 13.45 2.80
CA THR A 725 49.80 14.53 2.23
C THR A 725 49.01 15.66 1.56
N GLY A 726 47.89 15.36 0.91
CA GLY A 726 47.09 16.36 0.16
C GLY A 726 45.92 16.91 0.96
N GLN A 727 45.42 18.08 0.58
CA GLN A 727 44.16 18.61 1.11
C GLN A 727 42.97 17.82 0.57
N GLU A 728 42.06 17.40 1.43
CA GLU A 728 40.91 16.61 1.06
C GLU A 728 39.85 17.44 0.35
N SER A 729 39.75 17.25 -0.95
CA SER A 729 38.64 17.71 -1.79
C SER A 729 38.07 16.52 -2.58
N SER A 730 36.93 16.69 -3.19
CA SER A 730 36.34 15.63 -4.05
C SER A 730 37.28 15.27 -5.21
N GLU A 731 37.95 16.24 -5.80
CA GLU A 731 38.88 16.04 -6.90
C GLU A 731 40.15 15.31 -6.45
N HIS A 732 40.74 15.78 -5.32
CA HIS A 732 41.88 15.10 -4.73
C HIS A 732 41.55 13.64 -4.39
N LEU A 733 40.47 13.43 -3.65
CA LEU A 733 40.10 12.11 -3.12
C LEU A 733 39.97 11.04 -4.20
N PHE A 734 39.39 11.37 -5.36
CA PHE A 734 39.13 10.36 -6.41
C PHE A 734 40.19 10.30 -7.51
N PHE A 735 40.95 11.40 -7.78
CA PHE A 735 41.81 11.47 -8.95
C PHE A 735 43.27 11.92 -8.67
N GLN A 736 43.49 12.73 -7.62
CA GLN A 736 44.82 13.25 -7.30
C GLN A 736 45.49 12.46 -6.16
N CYS A 737 44.72 11.82 -5.30
CA CYS A 737 45.24 10.99 -4.20
C CYS A 737 46.01 9.77 -4.78
N PRO A 738 47.28 9.53 -4.42
CA PRO A 738 48.06 8.39 -4.89
C PRO A 738 47.35 7.05 -4.67
N PHE A 739 46.77 6.84 -3.48
CA PHE A 739 46.00 5.64 -3.18
C PHE A 739 44.85 5.40 -4.15
N SER A 740 44.04 6.41 -4.42
CA SER A 740 42.88 6.28 -5.30
C SER A 740 43.28 6.13 -6.78
N ARG A 741 44.39 6.76 -7.17
CA ARG A 741 44.92 6.64 -8.51
C ARG A 741 45.35 5.21 -8.79
N GLU A 742 46.08 4.59 -7.89
CA GLU A 742 46.52 3.19 -8.01
C GLU A 742 45.33 2.24 -8.09
N VAL A 743 44.30 2.42 -7.24
CA VAL A 743 43.05 1.63 -7.31
C VAL A 743 42.37 1.76 -8.68
N LEU A 744 42.31 2.97 -9.22
CA LEU A 744 41.71 3.21 -10.54
C LEU A 744 42.53 2.64 -11.70
N GLU A 745 43.87 2.65 -11.60
CA GLU A 745 44.77 2.07 -12.57
C GLU A 745 44.65 0.53 -12.61
N ASP A 746 44.60 -0.12 -11.46
CA ASP A 746 44.38 -1.57 -11.37
C ASP A 746 43.04 -1.97 -12.01
N LEU A 747 41.99 -1.20 -11.74
CA LEU A 747 40.68 -1.46 -12.34
C LEU A 747 40.63 -1.19 -13.85
N LYS A 748 41.35 -0.17 -14.32
CA LYS A 748 41.52 0.10 -15.77
C LYS A 748 42.26 -1.02 -16.46
N SER A 749 43.36 -1.48 -15.88
CA SER A 749 44.13 -2.63 -16.41
C SER A 749 43.27 -3.88 -16.47
N TRP A 750 42.57 -4.22 -15.39
CA TRP A 750 41.69 -5.40 -15.34
C TRP A 750 40.52 -5.34 -16.36
N LEU A 751 39.94 -4.17 -16.59
CA LEU A 751 38.88 -3.94 -17.60
C LEU A 751 39.43 -3.70 -19.01
N ASN A 752 40.73 -3.83 -19.22
CA ASN A 752 41.42 -3.53 -20.48
C ASN A 752 41.03 -2.14 -21.06
N SER A 753 41.09 -1.11 -20.23
CA SER A 753 40.60 0.23 -20.58
C SER A 753 41.73 1.19 -20.93
N ARG A 754 41.57 1.90 -22.02
CA ARG A 754 42.45 3.00 -22.44
C ARG A 754 41.95 4.39 -22.03
N ASN A 755 41.16 4.47 -20.93
CA ASN A 755 40.61 5.73 -20.48
C ASN A 755 41.63 6.60 -19.73
N THR A 756 41.89 7.80 -20.23
CA THR A 756 42.84 8.77 -19.65
C THR A 756 42.16 9.88 -18.86
N GLN A 757 40.80 9.86 -18.71
CA GLN A 757 40.05 10.92 -18.04
C GLN A 757 40.33 10.96 -16.54
N GLN A 758 40.59 12.18 -16.02
CA GLN A 758 40.90 12.43 -14.61
C GLN A 758 39.77 13.08 -13.80
N ASN A 759 38.53 12.96 -14.27
CA ASN A 759 37.36 13.41 -13.52
C ASN A 759 36.12 12.56 -13.83
N ILE A 760 35.17 12.50 -12.89
CA ILE A 760 33.95 11.67 -13.00
C ILE A 760 33.14 12.01 -14.25
N GLN A 761 32.97 13.29 -14.57
CA GLN A 761 32.19 13.73 -15.71
C GLN A 761 32.85 13.32 -17.04
N GLY A 762 34.19 13.42 -17.13
CA GLY A 762 34.96 12.95 -18.27
C GLY A 762 34.81 11.44 -18.50
N ILE A 763 34.92 10.66 -17.42
CA ILE A 763 34.69 9.19 -17.50
C ILE A 763 33.27 8.90 -17.98
N CYS A 764 32.25 9.56 -17.47
CA CYS A 764 30.87 9.41 -17.94
C CYS A 764 30.72 9.75 -19.44
N LYS A 765 31.33 10.85 -19.91
CA LYS A 765 31.32 11.21 -21.34
C LYS A 765 32.01 10.13 -22.17
N TRP A 766 33.17 9.61 -21.72
CA TRP A 766 33.91 8.55 -22.39
C TRP A 766 33.08 7.27 -22.49
N ILE A 767 32.47 6.79 -21.38
CA ILE A 767 31.57 5.63 -21.37
C ILE A 767 30.43 5.82 -22.38
N ASN A 768 29.79 6.99 -22.40
CA ASN A 768 28.66 7.26 -23.29
C ASN A 768 29.04 7.30 -24.79
N ARG A 769 30.26 7.76 -25.13
CA ARG A 769 30.73 7.77 -26.50
C ARG A 769 31.01 6.35 -27.05
N ARG A 770 31.54 5.44 -26.23
CA ARG A 770 31.85 4.05 -26.62
C ARG A 770 30.65 3.10 -26.58
N SER A 771 29.59 3.45 -25.89
CA SER A 771 28.48 2.56 -25.56
C SER A 771 27.55 2.18 -26.71
N LYS A 772 27.77 2.63 -27.92
CA LYS A 772 26.87 2.30 -29.05
C LYS A 772 26.97 0.83 -29.49
N GLN A 773 27.99 0.05 -29.09
CA GLN A 773 28.31 -1.25 -29.62
C GLN A 773 28.30 -2.42 -28.60
N ALA A 774 28.46 -2.20 -27.28
CA ALA A 774 28.57 -3.29 -26.30
C ALA A 774 27.84 -2.99 -24.99
N LYS A 775 26.69 -3.63 -24.77
CA LYS A 775 25.85 -3.45 -23.57
C LYS A 775 26.52 -3.90 -22.28
N VAL A 776 27.24 -5.04 -22.34
CA VAL A 776 27.92 -5.63 -21.17
C VAL A 776 29.13 -4.78 -20.77
N GLU A 777 29.93 -4.33 -21.72
CA GLU A 777 31.10 -3.47 -21.48
C GLU A 777 30.66 -2.16 -20.82
N ARG A 778 29.59 -1.53 -21.33
CA ARG A 778 28.99 -0.33 -20.69
C ARG A 778 28.51 -0.59 -19.26
N ALA A 779 27.87 -1.75 -19.01
CA ALA A 779 27.42 -2.13 -17.68
C ALA A 779 28.64 -2.31 -16.74
N ALA A 780 29.67 -2.99 -17.17
CA ALA A 780 30.91 -3.20 -16.41
C ALA A 780 31.58 -1.86 -16.03
N TRP A 781 31.68 -0.92 -16.98
CA TRP A 781 32.27 0.41 -16.73
C TRP A 781 31.42 1.27 -15.75
N ASN A 782 30.09 1.24 -15.88
CA ASN A 782 29.21 1.95 -14.94
C ASN A 782 29.31 1.36 -13.54
N LEU A 783 29.36 0.03 -13.43
CA LEU A 783 29.57 -0.68 -12.18
C LEU A 783 30.92 -0.33 -11.55
N ALA A 784 32.00 -0.36 -12.33
CA ALA A 784 33.35 -0.02 -11.86
C ALA A 784 33.41 1.42 -11.32
N LEU A 785 32.91 2.39 -12.08
CA LEU A 785 32.88 3.78 -11.65
C LEU A 785 32.08 3.96 -10.35
N SER A 786 30.89 3.35 -10.26
CA SER A 786 30.04 3.52 -9.07
C SER A 786 30.60 2.79 -7.84
N ALA A 787 31.17 1.58 -8.01
CA ALA A 787 31.74 0.79 -6.94
C ALA A 787 33.06 1.40 -6.43
N ALA A 788 33.96 1.80 -7.33
CA ALA A 788 35.23 2.44 -6.96
C ALA A 788 34.96 3.73 -6.16
N THR A 789 34.08 4.60 -6.67
CA THR A 789 33.69 5.85 -5.95
C THR A 789 33.15 5.52 -4.55
N TYR A 790 32.33 4.49 -4.41
CA TYR A 790 31.76 4.11 -3.13
C TYR A 790 32.78 3.54 -2.16
N HIS A 791 33.66 2.63 -2.58
CA HIS A 791 34.62 1.96 -1.70
C HIS A 791 35.75 2.91 -1.28
N ILE A 792 36.23 3.76 -2.19
CA ILE A 792 37.20 4.83 -1.84
C ILE A 792 36.59 5.76 -0.79
N TRP A 793 35.34 6.22 -0.99
CA TRP A 793 34.63 7.05 -0.04
C TRP A 793 34.40 6.35 1.31
N GLN A 794 34.07 5.07 1.30
CA GLN A 794 33.89 4.27 2.51
C GLN A 794 35.18 4.10 3.29
N ASN A 795 36.28 3.81 2.60
CA ASN A 795 37.62 3.67 3.21
C ASN A 795 38.07 4.98 3.86
N LYS A 796 37.90 6.11 3.16
CA LYS A 796 38.16 7.46 3.71
C LYS A 796 37.35 7.71 4.99
N ASN A 797 36.06 7.44 4.98
CA ASN A 797 35.22 7.63 6.17
C ASN A 797 35.64 6.68 7.31
N ALA A 798 36.02 5.43 7.00
CA ALA A 798 36.49 4.49 8.01
C ALA A 798 37.73 5.05 8.76
N VAL A 799 38.69 5.59 8.04
CA VAL A 799 39.89 6.23 8.60
C VAL A 799 39.50 7.46 9.44
N GLN A 800 38.62 8.31 8.94
CA GLN A 800 38.13 9.50 9.68
C GLN A 800 37.44 9.14 11.01
N HIS A 801 36.85 7.95 11.09
CA HIS A 801 36.22 7.44 12.33
C HIS A 801 37.12 6.47 13.11
N GLY A 802 38.45 6.56 12.95
CA GLY A 802 39.43 5.81 13.73
C GLY A 802 39.54 4.32 13.40
N LYS A 803 38.98 3.88 12.25
CA LYS A 803 39.16 2.49 11.79
C LYS A 803 40.42 2.36 10.94
N PRO A 804 41.05 1.18 10.87
CA PRO A 804 42.23 0.96 10.05
C PRO A 804 41.91 1.20 8.57
N LYS A 805 42.84 1.81 7.85
CA LYS A 805 42.79 2.02 6.41
C LYS A 805 42.85 0.64 5.72
N GLN A 806 41.93 0.39 4.82
CA GLN A 806 41.96 -0.81 3.95
C GLN A 806 43.06 -0.65 2.88
N GLY A 807 43.80 -1.71 2.62
CA GLY A 807 44.81 -1.74 1.55
C GLY A 807 44.20 -1.62 0.15
N ARG A 808 45.05 -1.22 -0.81
CA ARG A 808 44.69 -1.08 -2.24
C ARG A 808 44.06 -2.36 -2.81
N GLU A 809 44.74 -3.49 -2.60
CA GLU A 809 44.32 -4.79 -3.09
C GLU A 809 42.92 -5.20 -2.59
N HIS A 810 42.65 -4.93 -1.31
CA HIS A 810 41.35 -5.21 -0.70
C HIS A 810 40.23 -4.39 -1.35
N VAL A 811 40.44 -3.08 -1.59
CA VAL A 811 39.45 -2.22 -2.26
C VAL A 811 39.21 -2.67 -3.70
N VAL A 812 40.28 -3.00 -4.44
CA VAL A 812 40.21 -3.52 -5.82
C VAL A 812 39.44 -4.83 -5.86
N ALA A 813 39.74 -5.77 -4.95
CA ALA A 813 39.05 -7.06 -4.87
C ALA A 813 37.55 -6.89 -4.57
N GLN A 814 37.16 -5.97 -3.65
CA GLN A 814 35.77 -5.68 -3.40
C GLN A 814 35.03 -5.13 -4.63
N VAL A 815 35.68 -4.25 -5.39
CA VAL A 815 35.10 -3.68 -6.62
C VAL A 815 34.95 -4.75 -7.69
N LYS A 816 35.99 -5.55 -7.97
CA LYS A 816 35.97 -6.67 -8.93
C LYS A 816 34.84 -7.64 -8.58
N PHE A 817 34.80 -8.09 -7.34
CA PHE A 817 33.76 -8.99 -6.84
C PHE A 817 32.34 -8.48 -7.11
N GLN A 818 32.06 -7.20 -6.83
CA GLN A 818 30.74 -6.64 -7.06
C GLN A 818 30.39 -6.51 -8.53
N ILE A 819 31.38 -6.23 -9.40
CA ILE A 819 31.16 -6.17 -10.84
C ILE A 819 30.75 -7.56 -11.34
N CYS A 820 31.52 -8.61 -11.02
CA CYS A 820 31.24 -9.99 -11.41
C CYS A 820 29.85 -10.43 -10.93
N GLN A 821 29.52 -10.18 -9.65
CA GLN A 821 28.22 -10.52 -9.07
C GLN A 821 27.05 -9.85 -9.80
N ARG A 822 27.21 -8.60 -10.21
CA ARG A 822 26.13 -7.85 -10.89
C ARG A 822 26.02 -8.17 -12.38
N LEU A 823 27.11 -8.55 -13.04
CA LEU A 823 27.09 -8.98 -14.42
C LEU A 823 26.36 -10.33 -14.60
N GLN A 824 26.38 -11.21 -13.59
CA GLN A 824 25.59 -12.46 -13.59
C GLN A 824 24.08 -12.24 -13.67
N LEU A 825 23.57 -11.04 -13.30
CA LEU A 825 22.15 -10.69 -13.47
C LEU A 825 21.76 -10.37 -14.92
N ILE A 826 22.71 -10.33 -15.84
CA ILE A 826 22.45 -10.09 -17.25
C ILE A 826 21.98 -11.40 -17.90
N ASN A 827 20.84 -11.33 -18.60
CA ASN A 827 20.32 -12.50 -19.30
C ASN A 827 21.23 -12.89 -20.47
N VAL A 828 21.98 -13.97 -20.27
CA VAL A 828 23.00 -14.49 -21.19
C VAL A 828 22.42 -14.96 -22.53
N THR A 829 21.16 -15.37 -22.60
CA THR A 829 20.51 -15.85 -23.84
C THR A 829 20.42 -14.81 -24.96
N LYS A 830 20.50 -13.51 -24.60
CA LYS A 830 20.39 -12.38 -25.54
C LYS A 830 21.72 -11.69 -25.83
N LEU A 831 22.84 -12.28 -25.42
CA LEU A 831 24.18 -11.72 -25.59
C LEU A 831 24.91 -12.33 -26.80
N SER A 832 25.75 -11.52 -27.46
CA SER A 832 26.66 -11.96 -28.49
C SER A 832 27.79 -12.86 -27.89
N SER A 833 28.43 -13.70 -28.69
CA SER A 833 29.56 -14.56 -28.25
C SER A 833 30.67 -13.71 -27.61
N ARG A 834 30.97 -12.53 -28.17
CA ARG A 834 31.96 -11.59 -27.61
C ARG A 834 31.57 -11.08 -26.21
N GLU A 835 30.32 -10.79 -25.99
CA GLU A 835 29.83 -10.31 -24.67
C GLU A 835 29.83 -11.43 -23.62
N LYS A 836 29.55 -12.67 -24.02
CA LYS A 836 29.66 -13.85 -23.15
C LYS A 836 31.11 -14.07 -22.72
N ASN A 837 32.04 -14.11 -23.71
CA ASN A 837 33.47 -14.26 -23.44
C ASN A 837 34.01 -13.15 -22.50
N LEU A 838 33.52 -11.92 -22.64
CA LEU A 838 33.88 -10.82 -21.71
C LEU A 838 33.45 -11.12 -20.28
N ILE A 839 32.24 -11.64 -20.08
CA ILE A 839 31.73 -12.00 -18.73
C ILE A 839 32.58 -13.13 -18.15
N ASP A 840 32.90 -14.13 -18.95
CA ASP A 840 33.70 -15.30 -18.54
C ASP A 840 35.15 -14.88 -18.19
N CYS A 841 35.79 -14.05 -19.00
CA CYS A 841 37.08 -13.45 -18.68
C CYS A 841 37.09 -12.65 -17.37
N LEU A 842 36.04 -11.81 -17.13
CA LEU A 842 35.94 -11.01 -15.90
C LEU A 842 35.64 -11.85 -14.65
N ASN A 843 35.00 -13.01 -14.82
CA ASN A 843 34.77 -13.96 -13.73
C ASN A 843 35.99 -14.84 -13.41
N SER A 844 36.89 -15.02 -14.37
CA SER A 844 38.09 -15.86 -14.23
C SER A 844 39.30 -15.08 -13.69
N SER A 845 39.29 -13.75 -13.78
CA SER A 845 40.35 -12.83 -13.35
C SER A 845 39.92 -12.05 -12.10
#